data_1dca937e3ce1826822b5738010ab0ecd
#
_entry.id   1dca937e3ce1826822b5738010ab0ecd
#
_cell.length_a   1.000
_cell.length_b   1.000
_cell.length_c   1.000
_cell.angle_alpha   90.00
_cell.angle_beta   90.00
_cell.angle_gamma   90.00
#
_symmetry.space_group_name_H-M   'P 1'
#
loop_
_entity.id
_entity.type
_entity.pdbx_description
1 polymer ?
#
loop_
_entity_poly.entity_id
_entity_poly.type
_entity_poly.pdbx_seq_one_letter_code
_entity_poly.pdbx_strand_id
1 'polypeptide(L)'
;MLSYIYNNVCRHIGKAWGFLLLLMAACANPGAGPDGGPYDETPPMLLGTSPQMGGRNIGGQKITLVFNEAIQVENAVEKVIVSPPQVEMPEIKVSGRRITVSLLDSLKPGTTYTVDFSDAIKDATEGNPMGNFTYYFSTGETVDTMEVAGHVFAADNLTPIKGILVGLHSALEDSVFRTRPFDRVARTNAEGFFSIKGVSPGRYRAYALMDMDGDFRFSGKGEMIAFSREIITPSSFPDVRHDTLWVDSVRYDSVRVIPYTHYLPDNLELRAFKEAGQPRALLKIMRDVPEKFTAYFTAPSAQAPTVNGIGFDAATTLLESRSQGNDTITYWLRDTALLARDTLHFAYTYEATDDSTGLACLRTDTFELVPKLTMARRLKQKAEAMERWQKQQERLRKRGKSSTEEPPRDYVKFSGRIRSSMAPDRNLTFTLSEPSSIDTAGIHLLLTVDSTKTEAPFRLVRDKYDLLRYTVYGEWRPGQRYELVIDSAAVRSIYDNVNKPFSQTFSISPNEEFAALFVHVPQADTSLVVQLLASETKVERQVRAKSGRADFYYIEPGTYYLRAFRDFNNNQRWDSGLFDEGLQAETVYYFPKTLKLRANWDIEETWHLDALPAARQKPTELQNLQKERKQTGRSRNSERMREKAKQSNKRLRQG
;
A
#
# COMPACT_ATOMS: atom_id res chain seq x y z
N MET A 1 -0.50 -11.65 -90.59
CA MET A 1 -0.20 -12.31 -89.31
C MET A 1 -0.41 -11.39 -88.10
N LEU A 2 -0.08 -10.11 -88.17
CA LEU A 2 -0.27 -9.14 -87.07
C LEU A 2 -1.74 -8.81 -86.74
N SER A 3 -2.66 -8.83 -87.69
CA SER A 3 -4.08 -8.49 -87.42
C SER A 3 -4.83 -9.62 -86.69
N TYR A 4 -4.37 -10.85 -86.83
CA TYR A 4 -4.98 -12.00 -86.13
C TYR A 4 -4.59 -12.08 -84.65
N ILE A 5 -3.37 -11.66 -84.34
CA ILE A 5 -2.88 -11.58 -82.94
C ILE A 5 -3.57 -10.45 -82.18
N TYR A 6 -3.79 -9.29 -82.82
CA TYR A 6 -4.43 -8.15 -82.20
C TYR A 6 -5.89 -8.43 -81.82
N ASN A 7 -6.66 -9.09 -82.68
CA ASN A 7 -8.06 -9.42 -82.40
C ASN A 7 -8.22 -10.49 -81.33
N ASN A 8 -7.28 -11.45 -81.21
CA ASN A 8 -7.33 -12.44 -80.14
C ASN A 8 -6.95 -11.85 -78.79
N VAL A 9 -5.96 -10.95 -78.71
CA VAL A 9 -5.55 -10.27 -77.50
C VAL A 9 -6.66 -9.35 -76.96
N CYS A 10 -7.28 -8.58 -77.83
CA CYS A 10 -8.43 -7.74 -77.44
C CYS A 10 -9.65 -8.53 -76.95
N ARG A 11 -9.86 -9.74 -77.52
CA ARG A 11 -10.98 -10.61 -77.12
C ARG A 11 -10.75 -11.28 -75.76
N HIS A 12 -9.48 -11.54 -75.40
CA HIS A 12 -9.10 -12.06 -74.07
C HIS A 12 -9.03 -10.98 -73.02
N ILE A 13 -8.60 -9.75 -73.36
CA ILE A 13 -8.63 -8.58 -72.46
C ILE A 13 -10.08 -8.20 -72.14
N GLY A 14 -11.00 -8.19 -73.11
CA GLY A 14 -12.41 -7.92 -72.86
C GLY A 14 -13.08 -8.94 -71.94
N LYS A 15 -12.70 -10.23 -72.08
CA LYS A 15 -13.18 -11.29 -71.18
C LYS A 15 -12.58 -11.18 -69.78
N ALA A 16 -11.29 -10.79 -69.67
CA ALA A 16 -10.61 -10.56 -68.37
C ALA A 16 -11.19 -9.34 -67.63
N TRP A 17 -11.53 -8.26 -68.36
CA TRP A 17 -12.21 -7.09 -67.78
C TRP A 17 -13.65 -7.40 -67.34
N GLY A 18 -14.39 -8.21 -68.13
CA GLY A 18 -15.71 -8.69 -67.72
C GLY A 18 -15.68 -9.55 -66.44
N PHE A 19 -14.65 -10.39 -66.32
CA PHE A 19 -14.46 -11.20 -65.09
C PHE A 19 -14.03 -10.37 -63.89
N LEU A 20 -13.22 -9.32 -64.11
CA LEU A 20 -12.81 -8.38 -63.07
C LEU A 20 -13.97 -7.51 -62.57
N LEU A 21 -14.88 -7.11 -63.49
CA LEU A 21 -16.11 -6.39 -63.15
C LEU A 21 -17.12 -7.27 -62.39
N LEU A 22 -17.18 -8.58 -62.71
CA LEU A 22 -17.97 -9.53 -61.93
C LEU A 22 -17.42 -9.81 -60.56
N LEU A 23 -16.09 -9.76 -60.35
CA LEU A 23 -15.45 -9.85 -59.06
C LEU A 23 -15.67 -8.61 -58.17
N MET A 24 -15.82 -7.42 -58.79
CA MET A 24 -16.13 -6.18 -58.05
C MET A 24 -17.61 -6.10 -57.65
N ALA A 25 -18.52 -6.80 -58.34
CA ALA A 25 -19.94 -6.89 -57.94
C ALA A 25 -20.20 -7.94 -56.84
N ALA A 26 -19.21 -8.76 -56.51
CA ALA A 26 -19.26 -9.74 -55.41
C ALA A 26 -18.83 -9.20 -54.05
N CYS A 27 -18.64 -7.87 -53.90
CA CYS A 27 -18.70 -7.25 -52.58
C CYS A 27 -20.19 -7.26 -52.13
N ALA A 28 -20.68 -8.45 -51.82
CA ALA A 28 -21.82 -8.54 -50.92
C ALA A 28 -21.40 -7.83 -49.63
N ASN A 29 -22.04 -6.69 -49.37
CA ASN A 29 -22.06 -6.18 -47.99
C ASN A 29 -22.40 -7.38 -47.12
N PRO A 30 -21.57 -7.80 -46.16
CA PRO A 30 -22.02 -8.77 -45.18
C PRO A 30 -23.18 -8.09 -44.48
N GLY A 31 -24.38 -8.39 -44.92
CA GLY A 31 -25.59 -8.01 -44.17
C GLY A 31 -25.30 -8.38 -42.73
N ALA A 32 -25.58 -7.45 -41.83
CA ALA A 32 -25.45 -7.73 -40.41
C ALA A 32 -25.99 -9.16 -40.18
N GLY A 33 -25.11 -10.04 -39.71
CA GLY A 33 -25.52 -11.44 -39.43
C GLY A 33 -26.81 -11.41 -38.60
N PRO A 34 -27.58 -12.49 -38.57
CA PRO A 34 -28.83 -12.51 -37.82
C PRO A 34 -28.55 -11.98 -36.43
N ASP A 35 -29.22 -10.87 -36.07
CA ASP A 35 -29.21 -10.32 -34.75
C ASP A 35 -29.61 -11.42 -33.78
N GLY A 36 -28.67 -12.02 -33.06
CA GLY A 36 -28.95 -13.05 -32.07
C GLY A 36 -30.13 -12.66 -31.18
N GLY A 37 -30.83 -13.63 -30.63
CA GLY A 37 -31.92 -13.41 -29.69
C GLY A 37 -31.53 -12.48 -28.51
N PRO A 38 -32.47 -12.17 -27.63
CA PRO A 38 -32.13 -11.48 -26.38
C PRO A 38 -31.10 -12.31 -25.60
N TYR A 39 -30.20 -11.61 -24.90
CA TYR A 39 -29.29 -12.29 -23.99
C TYR A 39 -30.07 -12.97 -22.87
N ASP A 40 -29.66 -14.15 -22.47
CA ASP A 40 -30.15 -14.74 -21.23
C ASP A 40 -29.54 -13.98 -20.04
N GLU A 41 -30.39 -13.44 -19.19
CA GLU A 41 -30.01 -12.67 -18.01
C GLU A 41 -30.37 -13.43 -16.72
N THR A 42 -30.88 -14.65 -16.87
CA THR A 42 -31.24 -15.51 -15.74
C THR A 42 -30.00 -16.20 -15.16
N PRO A 43 -29.80 -16.14 -13.85
CA PRO A 43 -28.71 -16.89 -13.21
C PRO A 43 -28.96 -18.41 -13.29
N PRO A 44 -27.91 -19.23 -13.29
CA PRO A 44 -28.05 -20.67 -13.24
C PRO A 44 -28.76 -21.12 -11.95
N MET A 45 -29.64 -22.10 -12.05
CA MET A 45 -30.39 -22.65 -10.93
C MET A 45 -29.97 -24.08 -10.63
N LEU A 46 -29.81 -24.40 -9.34
CA LEU A 46 -29.54 -25.74 -8.87
C LEU A 46 -30.77 -26.62 -8.99
N LEU A 47 -30.66 -27.75 -9.71
CA LEU A 47 -31.73 -28.72 -9.87
C LEU A 47 -31.66 -29.84 -8.83
N GLY A 48 -30.46 -30.20 -8.39
CA GLY A 48 -30.29 -31.26 -7.41
C GLY A 48 -28.83 -31.49 -7.01
N THR A 49 -28.65 -32.21 -5.92
CA THR A 49 -27.34 -32.56 -5.38
C THR A 49 -27.27 -34.04 -5.00
N SER A 50 -26.08 -34.61 -5.08
CA SER A 50 -25.79 -35.94 -4.57
C SER A 50 -24.46 -35.95 -3.84
N PRO A 51 -24.40 -36.19 -2.52
CA PRO A 51 -25.55 -36.39 -1.60
C PRO A 51 -26.53 -35.21 -1.58
N GLN A 52 -27.74 -35.44 -1.08
CA GLN A 52 -28.73 -34.38 -0.93
C GLN A 52 -28.16 -33.28 0.00
N MET A 53 -28.38 -32.01 -0.35
CA MET A 53 -28.01 -30.88 0.48
C MET A 53 -28.70 -30.99 1.86
N GLY A 54 -27.92 -30.83 2.94
CA GLY A 54 -28.35 -31.07 4.30
C GLY A 54 -28.45 -32.56 4.68
N GLY A 55 -27.92 -33.47 3.84
CA GLY A 55 -27.87 -34.90 4.12
C GLY A 55 -27.12 -35.24 5.39
N ARG A 56 -27.54 -36.30 6.09
CA ARG A 56 -26.95 -36.78 7.36
C ARG A 56 -26.33 -38.15 7.17
N ASN A 57 -25.40 -38.53 8.05
CA ASN A 57 -24.69 -39.81 8.01
C ASN A 57 -24.02 -40.07 6.64
N ILE A 58 -23.49 -39.01 6.02
CA ILE A 58 -22.84 -39.11 4.72
C ILE A 58 -21.40 -39.52 4.90
N GLY A 59 -21.02 -40.69 4.40
CA GLY A 59 -19.63 -41.18 4.42
C GLY A 59 -18.86 -40.98 3.10
N GLY A 60 -19.55 -40.52 2.06
CA GLY A 60 -18.94 -40.35 0.73
C GLY A 60 -18.22 -39.01 0.57
N GLN A 61 -17.01 -39.05 -0.02
CA GLN A 61 -16.16 -37.89 -0.25
C GLN A 61 -16.48 -37.14 -1.58
N LYS A 62 -17.42 -37.69 -2.39
CA LYS A 62 -17.75 -37.11 -3.70
C LYS A 62 -19.11 -36.42 -3.66
N ILE A 63 -19.10 -35.14 -4.04
CA ILE A 63 -20.27 -34.28 -4.10
C ILE A 63 -20.54 -33.93 -5.56
N THR A 64 -21.79 -34.05 -6.00
CA THR A 64 -22.21 -33.68 -7.34
C THR A 64 -23.35 -32.68 -7.27
N LEU A 65 -23.20 -31.56 -7.96
CA LEU A 65 -24.22 -30.51 -8.11
C LEU A 65 -24.69 -30.50 -9.58
N VAL A 66 -25.99 -30.42 -9.82
CA VAL A 66 -26.58 -30.42 -11.16
C VAL A 66 -27.41 -29.17 -11.36
N PHE A 67 -27.19 -28.47 -12.48
CA PHE A 67 -27.82 -27.19 -12.80
C PHE A 67 -28.74 -27.31 -14.03
N ASN A 68 -29.60 -26.30 -14.23
CA ASN A 68 -30.53 -26.20 -15.38
C ASN A 68 -29.78 -25.94 -16.70
N GLU A 69 -28.60 -25.37 -16.66
CA GLU A 69 -27.80 -24.97 -17.81
C GLU A 69 -26.30 -25.29 -17.64
N ALA A 70 -25.52 -25.06 -18.69
CA ALA A 70 -24.06 -25.23 -18.63
C ALA A 70 -23.43 -24.12 -17.75
N ILE A 71 -22.54 -24.55 -16.85
CA ILE A 71 -21.94 -23.68 -15.86
C ILE A 71 -20.41 -23.69 -15.94
N GLN A 72 -19.79 -22.65 -15.39
CA GLN A 72 -18.36 -22.56 -15.12
C GLN A 72 -18.13 -22.18 -13.67
N VAL A 73 -16.97 -22.55 -13.13
CA VAL A 73 -16.52 -22.14 -11.81
C VAL A 73 -15.28 -21.28 -11.99
N GLU A 74 -15.42 -19.99 -11.69
CA GLU A 74 -14.35 -19.03 -11.85
C GLU A 74 -13.38 -19.11 -10.67
N ASN A 75 -12.06 -19.21 -10.96
CA ASN A 75 -11.01 -19.23 -9.94
C ASN A 75 -11.31 -20.18 -8.77
N ALA A 76 -11.64 -21.44 -9.06
CA ALA A 76 -12.06 -22.42 -8.06
C ALA A 76 -11.10 -22.54 -6.87
N VAL A 77 -9.80 -22.48 -7.11
CA VAL A 77 -8.74 -22.56 -6.07
C VAL A 77 -8.82 -21.39 -5.07
N GLU A 78 -9.14 -20.20 -5.56
CA GLU A 78 -9.18 -18.99 -4.73
C GLU A 78 -10.55 -18.76 -4.08
N LYS A 79 -11.64 -19.14 -4.77
CA LYS A 79 -13.00 -18.80 -4.35
C LYS A 79 -13.74 -19.90 -3.62
N VAL A 80 -13.40 -21.16 -3.91
CA VAL A 80 -14.10 -22.29 -3.26
C VAL A 80 -13.35 -22.71 -2.01
N ILE A 81 -14.07 -22.74 -0.89
CA ILE A 81 -13.49 -23.17 0.39
C ILE A 81 -14.32 -24.28 1.02
N VAL A 82 -13.63 -25.29 1.54
CA VAL A 82 -14.24 -26.38 2.29
C VAL A 82 -14.00 -26.14 3.78
N SER A 83 -15.04 -26.31 4.60
CA SER A 83 -14.96 -26.18 6.05
C SER A 83 -15.59 -27.40 6.74
N PRO A 84 -14.87 -28.11 7.61
CA PRO A 84 -13.47 -27.92 8.02
C PRO A 84 -12.50 -27.94 6.85
N PRO A 85 -11.36 -27.20 6.95
CA PRO A 85 -10.40 -27.12 5.85
C PRO A 85 -9.80 -28.49 5.54
N GLN A 86 -9.44 -28.68 4.29
CA GLN A 86 -8.78 -29.88 3.77
C GLN A 86 -7.30 -29.57 3.57
N VAL A 87 -6.41 -30.42 4.05
CA VAL A 87 -4.95 -30.29 3.82
C VAL A 87 -4.65 -30.60 2.36
N GLU A 88 -5.24 -31.66 1.81
CA GLU A 88 -5.20 -31.90 0.37
C GLU A 88 -6.31 -31.13 -0.34
N MET A 89 -5.92 -30.28 -1.31
CA MET A 89 -6.89 -29.45 -2.04
C MET A 89 -7.97 -30.30 -2.70
N PRO A 90 -9.26 -29.98 -2.49
CA PRO A 90 -10.37 -30.69 -3.12
C PRO A 90 -10.31 -30.55 -4.65
N GLU A 91 -10.58 -31.65 -5.34
CA GLU A 91 -10.64 -31.66 -6.80
C GLU A 91 -12.02 -31.19 -7.27
N ILE A 92 -12.06 -30.10 -8.03
CA ILE A 92 -13.31 -29.53 -8.57
C ILE A 92 -13.32 -29.70 -10.09
N LYS A 93 -14.27 -30.51 -10.59
CA LYS A 93 -14.45 -30.77 -12.02
C LYS A 93 -15.79 -30.23 -12.49
N VAL A 94 -15.77 -29.48 -13.58
CA VAL A 94 -16.97 -28.96 -14.24
C VAL A 94 -17.18 -29.71 -15.56
N SER A 95 -18.38 -30.24 -15.79
CA SER A 95 -18.73 -30.92 -17.03
C SER A 95 -20.18 -30.56 -17.44
N GLY A 96 -20.32 -29.63 -18.39
CA GLY A 96 -21.60 -29.11 -18.84
C GLY A 96 -22.41 -28.51 -17.69
N ARG A 97 -23.51 -29.16 -17.32
CA ARG A 97 -24.42 -28.72 -16.24
C ARG A 97 -24.05 -29.26 -14.86
N ARG A 98 -22.86 -29.82 -14.69
CA ARG A 98 -22.51 -30.57 -13.47
C ARG A 98 -21.20 -30.10 -12.89
N ILE A 99 -21.20 -29.82 -11.57
CA ILE A 99 -19.98 -29.67 -10.77
C ILE A 99 -19.79 -30.94 -9.96
N THR A 100 -18.59 -31.48 -9.95
CA THR A 100 -18.17 -32.56 -9.06
C THR A 100 -17.06 -32.07 -8.17
N VAL A 101 -17.25 -32.17 -6.86
CA VAL A 101 -16.23 -31.89 -5.85
C VAL A 101 -15.81 -33.20 -5.20
N SER A 102 -14.54 -33.53 -5.23
CA SER A 102 -13.96 -34.68 -4.56
C SER A 102 -13.09 -34.19 -3.39
N LEU A 103 -13.51 -34.54 -2.18
CA LEU A 103 -12.73 -34.29 -0.97
C LEU A 103 -11.66 -35.37 -0.88
N LEU A 104 -10.39 -35.00 -0.68
CA LEU A 104 -9.28 -35.96 -0.70
C LEU A 104 -8.94 -36.45 0.71
N ASP A 105 -9.09 -35.59 1.72
CA ASP A 105 -8.88 -35.96 3.12
C ASP A 105 -10.03 -36.81 3.66
N SER A 106 -9.71 -37.69 4.61
CA SER A 106 -10.72 -38.48 5.33
C SER A 106 -11.69 -37.58 6.10
N LEU A 107 -12.98 -37.85 5.98
CA LEU A 107 -14.01 -37.09 6.66
C LEU A 107 -14.00 -37.36 8.18
N LYS A 108 -14.03 -36.29 8.97
CA LYS A 108 -14.14 -36.38 10.44
C LYS A 108 -15.55 -36.87 10.80
N PRO A 109 -15.71 -37.83 11.76
CA PRO A 109 -17.02 -38.29 12.18
C PRO A 109 -17.79 -37.20 12.93
N GLY A 110 -19.13 -37.25 12.87
CA GLY A 110 -20.01 -36.34 13.59
C GLY A 110 -19.84 -34.87 13.22
N THR A 111 -19.42 -34.57 12.00
CA THR A 111 -19.00 -33.22 11.58
C THR A 111 -19.84 -32.74 10.40
N THR A 112 -20.30 -31.49 10.48
CA THR A 112 -20.93 -30.79 9.37
C THR A 112 -19.85 -30.22 8.46
N TYR A 113 -19.92 -30.58 7.17
CA TYR A 113 -19.06 -30.04 6.11
C TYR A 113 -19.82 -29.01 5.29
N THR A 114 -19.14 -27.88 4.98
CA THR A 114 -19.65 -26.89 4.05
C THR A 114 -18.67 -26.75 2.88
N VAL A 115 -19.20 -26.60 1.67
CA VAL A 115 -18.44 -26.23 0.47
C VAL A 115 -19.02 -24.89 0.00
N ASP A 116 -18.30 -23.83 0.27
CA ASP A 116 -18.69 -22.48 -0.09
C ASP A 116 -18.08 -22.12 -1.45
N PHE A 117 -18.93 -21.89 -2.43
CA PHE A 117 -18.53 -21.44 -3.77
C PHE A 117 -18.50 -19.92 -3.89
N SER A 118 -18.97 -19.19 -2.85
CA SER A 118 -19.12 -17.74 -2.93
C SER A 118 -19.85 -17.35 -4.23
N ASP A 119 -19.29 -16.45 -5.04
CA ASP A 119 -19.78 -15.99 -6.35
C ASP A 119 -19.12 -16.71 -7.55
N ALA A 120 -18.44 -17.83 -7.31
CA ALA A 120 -17.66 -18.52 -8.34
C ALA A 120 -18.50 -19.17 -9.44
N ILE A 121 -19.75 -19.59 -9.13
CA ILE A 121 -20.62 -20.28 -10.09
C ILE A 121 -21.27 -19.26 -11.02
N LYS A 122 -21.05 -19.44 -12.32
CA LYS A 122 -21.63 -18.62 -13.39
C LYS A 122 -22.13 -19.53 -14.52
N ASP A 123 -23.11 -19.04 -15.31
CA ASP A 123 -23.37 -19.71 -16.57
C ASP A 123 -22.17 -19.64 -17.52
N ALA A 124 -22.01 -20.64 -18.37
CA ALA A 124 -20.86 -20.74 -19.27
C ALA A 124 -20.99 -19.89 -20.54
N THR A 125 -22.19 -19.40 -20.87
CA THR A 125 -22.50 -18.69 -22.11
C THR A 125 -22.44 -17.19 -21.95
N GLU A 126 -23.23 -16.64 -21.04
CA GLU A 126 -23.35 -15.20 -20.78
C GLU A 126 -22.53 -14.73 -19.57
N GLY A 127 -22.14 -15.63 -18.68
CA GLY A 127 -21.37 -15.34 -17.47
C GLY A 127 -22.21 -14.76 -16.34
N ASN A 128 -23.54 -14.99 -16.32
CA ASN A 128 -24.41 -14.53 -15.23
C ASN A 128 -24.06 -15.26 -13.94
N PRO A 129 -23.77 -14.56 -12.83
CA PRO A 129 -23.42 -15.19 -11.57
C PRO A 129 -24.67 -15.78 -10.88
N MET A 130 -24.54 -16.98 -10.32
CA MET A 130 -25.56 -17.57 -9.46
C MET A 130 -25.75 -16.76 -8.16
N GLY A 131 -24.75 -16.02 -7.74
CA GLY A 131 -24.67 -15.40 -6.42
C GLY A 131 -24.00 -16.31 -5.39
N ASN A 132 -24.03 -15.92 -4.13
CA ASN A 132 -23.38 -16.68 -3.07
C ASN A 132 -24.09 -18.01 -2.85
N PHE A 133 -23.36 -19.11 -3.05
CA PHE A 133 -23.88 -20.46 -2.89
C PHE A 133 -22.97 -21.30 -2.00
N THR A 134 -23.57 -21.95 -0.99
CA THR A 134 -22.88 -22.86 -0.07
C THR A 134 -23.63 -24.19 -0.03
N TYR A 135 -22.96 -25.28 -0.39
CA TYR A 135 -23.46 -26.66 -0.19
C TYR A 135 -23.01 -27.15 1.18
N TYR A 136 -23.84 -27.99 1.84
CA TYR A 136 -23.51 -28.56 3.16
C TYR A 136 -24.09 -29.96 3.36
N PHE A 137 -23.43 -30.77 4.18
CA PHE A 137 -23.87 -32.10 4.62
C PHE A 137 -23.22 -32.45 5.96
N SER A 138 -23.69 -33.49 6.63
CA SER A 138 -23.10 -33.98 7.88
C SER A 138 -22.70 -35.44 7.80
N THR A 139 -21.57 -35.78 8.40
CA THR A 139 -21.15 -37.17 8.62
C THR A 139 -21.82 -37.79 9.86
N GLY A 140 -22.50 -36.98 10.67
CA GLY A 140 -23.25 -37.36 11.85
C GLY A 140 -24.77 -37.32 11.67
N GLU A 141 -25.50 -37.57 12.76
CA GLU A 141 -26.97 -37.55 12.80
C GLU A 141 -27.56 -36.14 12.77
N THR A 142 -26.79 -35.13 13.12
CA THR A 142 -27.21 -33.73 13.18
C THR A 142 -26.46 -32.90 12.17
N VAL A 143 -27.08 -31.80 11.72
CA VAL A 143 -26.45 -30.77 10.90
C VAL A 143 -26.32 -29.52 11.76
N ASP A 144 -25.10 -29.02 11.89
CA ASP A 144 -24.88 -27.74 12.56
C ASP A 144 -25.31 -26.60 11.64
N THR A 145 -26.06 -25.65 12.17
CA THR A 145 -26.66 -24.56 11.39
C THR A 145 -26.27 -23.17 11.82
N MET A 146 -25.50 -23.04 12.92
CA MET A 146 -25.09 -21.72 13.39
C MET A 146 -24.07 -21.08 12.47
N GLU A 147 -24.03 -19.77 12.50
CA GLU A 147 -23.19 -18.93 11.68
C GLU A 147 -22.49 -17.86 12.52
N VAL A 148 -21.24 -17.53 12.15
CA VAL A 148 -20.47 -16.42 12.73
C VAL A 148 -20.02 -15.54 11.57
N ALA A 149 -20.40 -14.26 11.63
CA ALA A 149 -20.07 -13.34 10.55
C ALA A 149 -19.42 -12.05 11.08
N GLY A 150 -18.77 -11.33 10.17
CA GLY A 150 -18.08 -10.09 10.52
C GLY A 150 -17.22 -9.56 9.38
N HIS A 151 -16.26 -8.71 9.74
CA HIS A 151 -15.37 -8.05 8.79
C HIS A 151 -13.92 -8.12 9.24
N VAL A 152 -13.02 -8.17 8.27
CA VAL A 152 -11.57 -8.08 8.48
C VAL A 152 -11.03 -6.83 7.80
N PHE A 153 -10.32 -6.01 8.57
CA PHE A 153 -9.66 -4.79 8.11
C PHE A 153 -8.17 -4.85 8.38
N ALA A 154 -7.39 -4.14 7.57
CA ALA A 154 -6.00 -3.86 7.89
C ALA A 154 -5.92 -2.97 9.13
N ALA A 155 -5.12 -3.35 10.10
CA ALA A 155 -5.06 -2.68 11.40
C ALA A 155 -4.51 -1.26 11.31
N ASP A 156 -3.61 -0.99 10.35
CA ASP A 156 -2.92 0.29 10.17
C ASP A 156 -3.77 1.37 9.47
N ASN A 157 -4.77 0.95 8.67
CA ASN A 157 -5.48 1.89 7.80
C ASN A 157 -6.96 1.59 7.57
N LEU A 158 -7.55 0.60 8.24
CA LEU A 158 -8.94 0.15 8.12
C LEU A 158 -9.37 -0.16 6.67
N THR A 159 -8.44 -0.57 5.81
CA THR A 159 -8.80 -1.06 4.47
C THR A 159 -9.38 -2.47 4.58
N PRO A 160 -10.55 -2.75 3.99
CA PRO A 160 -11.07 -4.11 3.93
C PRO A 160 -10.10 -5.07 3.25
N ILE A 161 -9.89 -6.24 3.81
CA ILE A 161 -8.97 -7.24 3.26
C ILE A 161 -9.77 -8.33 2.56
N LYS A 162 -9.59 -8.43 1.24
CA LYS A 162 -10.16 -9.49 0.41
C LYS A 162 -9.30 -10.75 0.47
N GLY A 163 -9.94 -11.91 0.57
CA GLY A 163 -9.29 -13.21 0.38
C GLY A 163 -8.54 -13.74 1.60
N ILE A 164 -8.54 -13.03 2.73
CA ILE A 164 -7.98 -13.55 3.99
C ILE A 164 -8.89 -14.63 4.55
N LEU A 165 -8.30 -15.71 5.07
CA LEU A 165 -9.03 -16.76 5.77
C LEU A 165 -9.45 -16.27 7.15
N VAL A 166 -10.67 -16.58 7.55
CA VAL A 166 -11.14 -16.40 8.93
C VAL A 166 -11.55 -17.76 9.47
N GLY A 167 -10.94 -18.13 10.59
CA GLY A 167 -11.14 -19.43 11.19
C GLY A 167 -11.54 -19.37 12.66
N LEU A 168 -12.22 -20.43 13.09
CA LEU A 168 -12.61 -20.66 14.47
C LEU A 168 -11.85 -21.88 15.03
N HIS A 169 -11.40 -21.77 16.28
CA HIS A 169 -10.93 -22.88 17.09
C HIS A 169 -11.81 -23.07 18.31
N SER A 170 -12.24 -24.30 18.56
CA SER A 170 -12.96 -24.71 19.77
C SER A 170 -12.01 -24.91 20.98
N ALA A 171 -10.76 -25.24 20.73
CA ALA A 171 -9.71 -25.20 21.74
C ALA A 171 -9.28 -23.74 21.97
N LEU A 172 -9.25 -23.32 23.25
CA LEU A 172 -9.10 -21.91 23.62
C LEU A 172 -7.68 -21.50 23.95
N GLU A 173 -6.71 -22.43 23.86
CA GLU A 173 -5.28 -22.13 24.06
C GLU A 173 -4.73 -21.36 22.86
N ASP A 174 -3.86 -20.38 23.11
CA ASP A 174 -3.27 -19.55 22.05
C ASP A 174 -2.36 -20.38 21.10
N SER A 175 -1.73 -21.45 21.63
CA SER A 175 -0.87 -22.33 20.82
C SER A 175 -1.58 -23.06 19.68
N VAL A 176 -2.90 -23.18 19.75
CA VAL A 176 -3.71 -23.90 18.75
C VAL A 176 -3.57 -23.26 17.38
N PHE A 177 -3.53 -21.93 17.30
CA PHE A 177 -3.39 -21.21 16.04
C PHE A 177 -2.11 -21.55 15.25
N ARG A 178 -1.04 -21.95 15.96
CA ARG A 178 0.22 -22.41 15.34
C ARG A 178 0.27 -23.92 15.10
N THR A 179 -0.48 -24.71 15.87
CA THR A 179 -0.27 -26.17 15.91
C THR A 179 -1.33 -26.97 15.18
N ARG A 180 -2.53 -26.40 14.94
CA ARG A 180 -3.67 -27.10 14.33
C ARG A 180 -4.32 -26.26 13.25
N PRO A 181 -4.77 -26.89 12.14
CA PRO A 181 -5.66 -26.22 11.19
C PRO A 181 -6.97 -25.79 11.86
N PHE A 182 -7.63 -24.78 11.32
CA PHE A 182 -8.93 -24.31 11.81
C PHE A 182 -9.97 -25.42 11.91
N ASP A 183 -10.84 -25.35 12.92
CA ASP A 183 -12.01 -26.23 13.02
C ASP A 183 -13.09 -25.84 12.01
N ARG A 184 -13.25 -24.54 11.76
CA ARG A 184 -14.13 -23.93 10.78
C ARG A 184 -13.42 -22.79 10.10
N VAL A 185 -13.70 -22.57 8.82
CA VAL A 185 -13.05 -21.54 8.03
C VAL A 185 -14.00 -20.95 6.99
N ALA A 186 -13.84 -19.65 6.73
CA ALA A 186 -14.41 -18.94 5.60
C ALA A 186 -13.38 -17.99 5.02
N ARG A 187 -13.65 -17.39 3.87
CA ARG A 187 -12.80 -16.41 3.21
C ARG A 187 -13.53 -15.08 3.07
N THR A 188 -12.82 -13.98 3.24
CA THR A 188 -13.41 -12.64 3.08
C THR A 188 -13.65 -12.28 1.61
N ASN A 189 -14.72 -11.55 1.37
CA ASN A 189 -15.04 -10.93 0.09
C ASN A 189 -14.31 -9.58 -0.13
N ALA A 190 -14.67 -8.83 -1.17
CA ALA A 190 -14.03 -7.53 -1.50
C ALA A 190 -14.26 -6.44 -0.43
N GLU A 191 -15.36 -6.51 0.30
CA GLU A 191 -15.68 -5.63 1.42
C GLU A 191 -15.07 -6.09 2.75
N GLY A 192 -14.23 -7.13 2.73
CA GLY A 192 -13.66 -7.75 3.92
C GLY A 192 -14.67 -8.53 4.77
N PHE A 193 -15.89 -8.72 4.26
CA PHE A 193 -16.94 -9.48 4.96
C PHE A 193 -16.70 -10.98 4.84
N PHE A 194 -16.94 -11.70 5.92
CA PHE A 194 -16.93 -13.18 5.99
C PHE A 194 -18.17 -13.71 6.70
N SER A 195 -18.51 -14.95 6.41
CA SER A 195 -19.55 -15.72 7.10
C SER A 195 -19.10 -17.17 7.21
N ILE A 196 -18.87 -17.63 8.43
CA ILE A 196 -18.47 -19.01 8.74
C ILE A 196 -19.75 -19.78 9.08
N LYS A 197 -20.13 -20.70 8.21
CA LYS A 197 -21.36 -21.50 8.31
C LYS A 197 -21.09 -22.90 8.88
N GLY A 198 -22.13 -23.58 9.33
CA GLY A 198 -22.05 -24.94 9.84
C GLY A 198 -21.32 -25.02 11.18
N VAL A 199 -21.42 -23.99 11.98
CA VAL A 199 -20.80 -23.94 13.32
C VAL A 199 -21.68 -24.69 14.31
N SER A 200 -21.08 -25.57 15.10
CA SER A 200 -21.76 -26.26 16.19
C SER A 200 -21.91 -25.36 17.44
N PRO A 201 -22.87 -25.62 18.32
CA PRO A 201 -22.94 -24.95 19.61
C PRO A 201 -21.66 -25.16 20.40
N GLY A 202 -21.08 -24.08 20.94
CA GLY A 202 -19.82 -24.17 21.68
C GLY A 202 -19.18 -22.81 21.91
N ARG A 203 -17.96 -22.84 22.42
CA ARG A 203 -17.13 -21.65 22.66
C ARG A 203 -15.97 -21.68 21.70
N TYR A 204 -15.69 -20.54 21.07
CA TYR A 204 -14.66 -20.45 20.03
C TYR A 204 -13.80 -19.22 20.21
N ARG A 205 -12.55 -19.30 19.71
CA ARG A 205 -11.74 -18.14 19.38
C ARG A 205 -11.69 -17.95 17.88
N ALA A 206 -11.75 -16.68 17.45
CA ALA A 206 -11.66 -16.30 16.05
C ALA A 206 -10.28 -15.75 15.71
N TYR A 207 -9.77 -16.18 14.57
CA TYR A 207 -8.52 -15.73 13.99
C TYR A 207 -8.71 -15.40 12.52
N ALA A 208 -7.89 -14.48 11.99
CA ALA A 208 -7.74 -14.33 10.56
C ALA A 208 -6.29 -14.63 10.16
N LEU A 209 -6.11 -15.19 8.96
CA LEU A 209 -4.81 -15.63 8.47
C LEU A 209 -4.72 -15.41 6.96
N MET A 210 -3.72 -14.66 6.52
CA MET A 210 -3.30 -14.64 5.12
C MET A 210 -2.31 -15.80 4.93
N ASP A 211 -2.86 -16.97 4.80
CA ASP A 211 -2.14 -18.23 4.66
C ASP A 211 -1.35 -18.25 3.35
N MET A 212 -0.04 -18.37 3.46
CA MET A 212 0.89 -18.32 2.32
C MET A 212 1.30 -19.70 1.83
N ASP A 213 1.25 -20.71 2.69
CA ASP A 213 1.71 -22.08 2.41
C ASP A 213 0.56 -23.11 2.32
N GLY A 214 -0.67 -22.72 2.65
CA GLY A 214 -1.88 -23.53 2.51
C GLY A 214 -2.09 -24.55 3.63
N ASP A 215 -1.45 -24.37 4.78
CA ASP A 215 -1.52 -25.31 5.91
C ASP A 215 -2.61 -24.96 6.94
N PHE A 216 -3.30 -23.83 6.76
CA PHE A 216 -4.35 -23.30 7.64
C PHE A 216 -3.91 -23.05 9.10
N ARG A 217 -2.62 -22.74 9.30
CA ARG A 217 -2.01 -22.44 10.58
C ARG A 217 -1.13 -21.22 10.48
N PHE A 218 -0.92 -20.54 11.59
CA PHE A 218 0.03 -19.44 11.62
C PHE A 218 1.47 -19.99 11.69
N SER A 219 2.15 -20.00 10.57
CA SER A 219 3.48 -20.58 10.37
C SER A 219 4.60 -19.59 10.65
N GLY A 220 4.43 -18.29 10.37
CA GLY A 220 5.52 -17.33 10.50
C GLY A 220 5.12 -15.86 10.45
N LYS A 221 6.06 -15.00 10.86
CA LYS A 221 5.89 -13.53 10.95
C LYS A 221 5.64 -12.84 9.59
N GLY A 222 5.86 -13.54 8.48
CA GLY A 222 5.58 -13.02 7.13
C GLY A 222 4.10 -12.97 6.79
N GLU A 223 3.29 -13.77 7.48
CA GLU A 223 1.86 -13.86 7.30
C GLU A 223 1.13 -12.72 8.00
N MET A 224 0.05 -12.26 7.40
CA MET A 224 -0.84 -11.28 8.03
C MET A 224 -1.86 -12.03 8.87
N ILE A 225 -2.01 -11.63 10.13
CA ILE A 225 -2.89 -12.28 11.09
C ILE A 225 -3.79 -11.28 11.80
N ALA A 226 -4.93 -11.78 12.28
CA ALA A 226 -5.71 -11.11 13.33
C ALA A 226 -6.19 -12.16 14.33
N PHE A 227 -6.42 -11.73 15.55
CA PHE A 227 -6.98 -12.59 16.58
C PHE A 227 -7.92 -11.82 17.50
N SER A 228 -8.99 -12.48 17.94
CA SER A 228 -9.90 -11.94 18.96
C SER A 228 -9.50 -12.47 20.33
N ARG A 229 -9.49 -11.58 21.31
CA ARG A 229 -9.35 -12.00 22.73
C ARG A 229 -10.69 -12.47 23.32
N GLU A 230 -11.79 -12.06 22.71
CA GLU A 230 -13.13 -12.43 23.14
C GLU A 230 -13.47 -13.85 22.75
N ILE A 231 -14.13 -14.56 23.65
CA ILE A 231 -14.65 -15.89 23.40
C ILE A 231 -16.01 -15.74 22.73
N ILE A 232 -16.14 -16.33 21.56
CA ILE A 232 -17.34 -16.29 20.75
C ILE A 232 -18.22 -17.49 21.13
N THR A 233 -19.48 -17.24 21.43
CA THR A 233 -20.50 -18.26 21.65
C THR A 233 -21.61 -18.04 20.62
N PRO A 234 -21.65 -18.80 19.51
CA PRO A 234 -22.68 -18.66 18.50
C PRO A 234 -24.06 -18.88 19.06
N SER A 235 -25.00 -18.04 18.62
CA SER A 235 -26.42 -18.14 19.01
C SER A 235 -27.31 -17.77 17.82
N SER A 236 -28.61 -18.06 17.93
CA SER A 236 -29.58 -17.68 16.90
C SER A 236 -30.94 -17.37 17.53
N PHE A 237 -31.69 -16.52 16.87
CA PHE A 237 -33.07 -16.20 17.24
C PHE A 237 -33.88 -15.89 15.97
N PRO A 238 -35.24 -16.06 16.05
CA PRO A 238 -36.13 -15.66 14.96
C PRO A 238 -36.16 -14.13 14.84
N ASP A 239 -36.03 -13.63 13.62
CA ASP A 239 -36.09 -12.21 13.30
C ASP A 239 -36.83 -11.98 11.98
N VAL A 240 -37.11 -10.73 11.63
CA VAL A 240 -37.76 -10.34 10.38
C VAL A 240 -36.95 -9.27 9.67
N ARG A 241 -36.80 -9.43 8.37
CA ARG A 241 -36.20 -8.40 7.52
C ARG A 241 -37.23 -7.77 6.61
N HIS A 242 -37.02 -6.48 6.33
CA HIS A 242 -37.86 -5.71 5.42
C HIS A 242 -37.14 -5.56 4.08
N ASP A 243 -37.60 -6.34 3.08
CA ASP A 243 -37.09 -6.22 1.72
C ASP A 243 -37.97 -5.22 0.95
N THR A 244 -37.38 -4.07 0.59
CA THR A 244 -38.06 -3.03 -0.17
C THR A 244 -37.93 -3.30 -1.67
N LEU A 245 -39.05 -3.49 -2.34
CA LEU A 245 -39.12 -3.60 -3.80
C LEU A 245 -39.23 -2.21 -4.41
N TRP A 246 -38.22 -1.82 -5.19
CA TRP A 246 -38.15 -0.51 -5.80
C TRP A 246 -38.70 -0.52 -7.24
N VAL A 247 -39.55 0.44 -7.56
CA VAL A 247 -40.02 0.69 -8.95
C VAL A 247 -38.98 1.49 -9.71
N ASP A 248 -38.38 2.49 -9.07
CA ASP A 248 -37.30 3.31 -9.57
C ASP A 248 -36.37 3.73 -8.45
N SER A 249 -35.40 4.60 -8.71
CA SER A 249 -34.40 5.04 -7.71
C SER A 249 -34.98 5.89 -6.55
N VAL A 250 -36.26 6.25 -6.61
CA VAL A 250 -36.92 7.15 -5.64
C VAL A 250 -38.19 6.55 -5.05
N ARG A 251 -38.91 5.70 -5.81
CA ARG A 251 -40.20 5.13 -5.41
C ARG A 251 -40.11 3.61 -5.20
N TYR A 252 -40.63 3.12 -4.11
CA TYR A 252 -40.80 1.70 -3.84
C TYR A 252 -42.24 1.24 -4.15
N ASP A 253 -42.37 0.00 -4.59
CA ASP A 253 -43.66 -0.65 -4.85
C ASP A 253 -44.23 -1.18 -3.54
N SER A 254 -43.45 -2.00 -2.85
CA SER A 254 -43.89 -2.67 -1.63
C SER A 254 -42.71 -2.98 -0.72
N VAL A 255 -43.02 -3.19 0.56
CA VAL A 255 -42.08 -3.70 1.56
C VAL A 255 -42.54 -5.10 1.94
N ARG A 256 -41.74 -6.12 1.68
CA ARG A 256 -42.01 -7.50 2.10
C ARG A 256 -41.32 -7.75 3.44
N VAL A 257 -42.10 -8.26 4.39
CA VAL A 257 -41.58 -8.74 5.67
C VAL A 257 -41.26 -10.22 5.53
N ILE A 258 -39.99 -10.58 5.62
CA ILE A 258 -39.53 -11.97 5.45
C ILE A 258 -38.99 -12.46 6.80
N PRO A 259 -39.59 -13.48 7.40
CA PRO A 259 -39.04 -14.09 8.61
C PRO A 259 -37.74 -14.84 8.24
N TYR A 260 -36.72 -14.72 9.08
CA TYR A 260 -35.46 -15.44 8.95
C TYR A 260 -34.87 -15.80 10.31
N THR A 261 -33.90 -16.68 10.34
CA THR A 261 -33.10 -16.94 11.54
C THR A 261 -31.92 -16.02 11.57
N HIS A 262 -31.84 -15.17 12.58
CA HIS A 262 -30.72 -14.29 12.80
C HIS A 262 -29.66 -15.01 13.61
N TYR A 263 -28.42 -15.07 13.09
CA TYR A 263 -27.29 -15.69 13.74
C TYR A 263 -26.39 -14.62 14.36
N LEU A 264 -25.82 -14.90 15.53
CA LEU A 264 -24.91 -14.03 16.25
C LEU A 264 -23.63 -14.80 16.60
N PRO A 265 -22.45 -14.08 16.65
CA PRO A 265 -22.25 -12.70 16.23
C PRO A 265 -22.28 -12.53 14.72
N ASP A 266 -22.83 -11.42 14.24
CA ASP A 266 -22.88 -11.02 12.84
C ASP A 266 -22.01 -9.80 12.50
N ASN A 267 -21.35 -9.24 13.53
CA ASN A 267 -20.61 -8.00 13.47
C ASN A 267 -19.19 -8.12 14.05
N LEU A 268 -18.61 -9.33 14.03
CA LEU A 268 -17.25 -9.54 14.53
C LEU A 268 -16.25 -8.69 13.73
N GLU A 269 -15.46 -7.90 14.42
CA GLU A 269 -14.42 -7.08 13.80
C GLU A 269 -13.04 -7.65 14.12
N LEU A 270 -12.28 -7.97 13.07
CA LEU A 270 -10.90 -8.43 13.15
C LEU A 270 -9.98 -7.43 12.45
N ARG A 271 -8.93 -7.00 13.14
CA ARG A 271 -7.93 -6.07 12.62
C ARG A 271 -6.64 -6.82 12.33
N ALA A 272 -6.38 -7.07 11.06
CA ALA A 272 -5.27 -7.87 10.64
C ALA A 272 -4.00 -7.03 10.46
N PHE A 273 -2.89 -7.58 10.91
CA PHE A 273 -1.58 -6.96 10.88
C PHE A 273 -0.52 -8.00 10.53
N LYS A 274 0.62 -7.54 10.04
CA LYS A 274 1.85 -8.31 10.06
C LYS A 274 2.57 -8.00 11.35
N GLU A 275 3.08 -9.01 12.02
CA GLU A 275 3.84 -8.78 13.27
C GLU A 275 4.98 -7.79 13.03
N ALA A 276 5.17 -6.87 14.00
CA ALA A 276 6.30 -5.98 14.00
C ALA A 276 7.60 -6.79 14.09
N GLY A 277 8.51 -6.48 13.21
CA GLY A 277 9.76 -7.21 13.08
C GLY A 277 9.89 -7.81 11.70
N GLN A 278 9.90 -6.94 10.65
CA GLN A 278 10.46 -7.40 9.38
C GLN A 278 11.84 -7.97 9.67
N PRO A 279 12.16 -9.17 9.13
CA PRO A 279 13.48 -9.74 9.33
C PRO A 279 14.55 -8.69 9.02
N ARG A 280 15.35 -8.39 10.04
CA ARG A 280 16.46 -7.46 9.86
C ARG A 280 17.63 -8.22 9.26
N ALA A 281 18.01 -7.83 8.07
CA ALA A 281 19.18 -8.35 7.38
C ALA A 281 20.02 -7.20 6.82
N LEU A 282 21.31 -7.40 6.75
CA LEU A 282 22.19 -6.50 6.04
C LEU A 282 22.02 -6.72 4.53
N LEU A 283 21.48 -5.72 3.84
CA LEU A 283 21.27 -5.79 2.38
C LEU A 283 22.58 -5.67 1.62
N LYS A 284 23.37 -4.67 1.97
CA LYS A 284 24.65 -4.39 1.31
C LYS A 284 25.45 -3.38 2.11
N ILE A 285 26.77 -3.39 1.93
CA ILE A 285 27.67 -2.29 2.25
C ILE A 285 28.31 -1.80 0.96
N MET A 286 28.29 -0.49 0.71
CA MET A 286 28.80 0.09 -0.53
C MET A 286 29.82 1.19 -0.21
N ARG A 287 30.96 1.17 -0.93
CA ARG A 287 31.97 2.23 -0.94
C ARG A 287 32.07 2.80 -2.35
N ASP A 288 31.23 3.79 -2.65
CA ASP A 288 31.21 4.41 -3.99
C ASP A 288 32.39 5.36 -4.21
N VAL A 289 32.80 6.04 -3.16
CA VAL A 289 33.91 7.00 -3.14
C VAL A 289 34.88 6.67 -2.01
N PRO A 290 36.15 7.12 -2.08
CA PRO A 290 37.16 6.83 -1.05
C PRO A 290 36.78 7.28 0.35
N GLU A 291 36.04 8.38 0.46
CA GLU A 291 35.77 9.11 1.71
C GLU A 291 34.74 8.43 2.59
N LYS A 292 33.87 7.57 2.06
CA LYS A 292 32.77 6.99 2.84
C LYS A 292 32.35 5.62 2.37
N PHE A 293 31.75 4.86 3.26
CA PHE A 293 30.96 3.67 2.92
C PHE A 293 29.62 3.73 3.65
N THR A 294 28.61 3.08 3.08
CA THR A 294 27.24 3.07 3.61
C THR A 294 26.72 1.65 3.71
N ALA A 295 26.20 1.30 4.88
CA ALA A 295 25.50 0.06 5.16
C ALA A 295 23.97 0.28 5.08
N TYR A 296 23.27 -0.66 4.45
CA TYR A 296 21.81 -0.65 4.28
C TYR A 296 21.21 -1.91 4.87
N PHE A 297 20.16 -1.77 5.64
CA PHE A 297 19.42 -2.86 6.27
C PHE A 297 17.97 -2.91 5.79
N THR A 298 17.36 -4.07 5.89
CA THR A 298 15.95 -4.29 5.53
C THR A 298 14.97 -3.66 6.51
N ALA A 299 15.36 -3.53 7.78
CA ALA A 299 14.50 -3.05 8.87
C ALA A 299 15.28 -2.21 9.89
N PRO A 300 14.60 -1.34 10.64
CA PRO A 300 15.22 -0.55 11.70
C PRO A 300 15.67 -1.42 12.89
N SER A 301 16.57 -0.89 13.72
CA SER A 301 16.99 -1.45 14.99
C SER A 301 17.24 -0.36 16.03
N ALA A 302 16.98 -0.66 17.29
CA ALA A 302 17.33 0.22 18.40
C ALA A 302 18.85 0.35 18.58
N GLN A 303 19.60 -0.73 18.27
CA GLN A 303 21.06 -0.76 18.39
C GLN A 303 21.73 -0.34 17.09
N ALA A 304 22.67 0.60 17.21
CA ALA A 304 23.54 0.93 16.09
C ALA A 304 24.61 -0.17 15.91
N PRO A 305 24.92 -0.55 14.65
CA PRO A 305 26.01 -1.48 14.38
C PRO A 305 27.36 -0.91 14.80
N THR A 306 28.34 -1.77 15.05
CA THR A 306 29.72 -1.39 15.40
C THR A 306 30.70 -1.83 14.33
N VAL A 307 31.68 -0.98 14.04
CA VAL A 307 32.78 -1.24 13.11
C VAL A 307 34.05 -1.49 13.90
N ASN A 308 34.70 -2.63 13.69
CA ASN A 308 36.02 -2.95 14.22
C ASN A 308 37.01 -2.98 13.06
N GLY A 309 37.84 -1.93 12.95
CA GLY A 309 38.81 -1.80 11.86
C GLY A 309 39.91 -2.85 11.94
N ILE A 310 40.29 -3.42 10.81
CA ILE A 310 41.46 -4.29 10.69
C ILE A 310 42.62 -3.45 10.14
N GLY A 311 43.58 -3.15 11.01
CA GLY A 311 44.71 -2.27 10.69
C GLY A 311 44.41 -0.76 10.75
N PHE A 312 43.32 -0.37 11.43
CA PHE A 312 42.98 1.00 11.81
C PHE A 312 42.03 1.02 13.01
N ASP A 313 42.02 2.09 13.76
CA ASP A 313 41.08 2.31 14.86
C ASP A 313 39.82 3.01 14.35
N ALA A 314 38.70 2.29 14.29
CA ALA A 314 37.43 2.81 13.79
C ALA A 314 36.87 3.95 14.65
N ALA A 315 37.08 3.94 15.96
CA ALA A 315 36.53 4.95 16.88
C ALA A 315 37.12 6.33 16.63
N THR A 316 38.41 6.41 16.27
CA THR A 316 39.09 7.68 16.01
C THR A 316 39.07 8.11 14.55
N THR A 317 38.93 7.15 13.61
CA THR A 317 39.06 7.39 12.18
C THR A 317 37.75 7.51 11.42
N LEU A 318 36.63 7.05 12.00
CA LEU A 318 35.32 7.09 11.37
C LEU A 318 34.41 8.14 12.03
N LEU A 319 33.61 8.80 11.22
CA LEU A 319 32.46 9.62 11.66
C LEU A 319 31.19 8.95 11.18
N GLU A 320 30.30 8.67 12.09
CA GLU A 320 29.01 8.01 11.82
C GLU A 320 27.91 9.04 11.55
N SER A 321 27.20 8.87 10.44
CA SER A 321 25.95 9.56 10.11
C SER A 321 24.90 8.50 9.81
N ARG A 322 23.74 8.54 10.46
CA ARG A 322 22.75 7.48 10.39
C ARG A 322 21.32 7.98 10.26
N SER A 323 20.45 7.13 9.79
CA SER A 323 19.00 7.33 9.92
C SER A 323 18.56 7.15 11.39
N GLN A 324 17.43 7.73 11.75
CA GLN A 324 16.86 7.58 13.09
C GLN A 324 16.60 6.12 13.48
N GLY A 325 16.29 5.26 12.49
CA GLY A 325 16.01 3.84 12.67
C GLY A 325 17.23 2.93 12.55
N ASN A 326 18.43 3.44 12.35
CA ASN A 326 19.64 2.65 12.10
C ASN A 326 19.49 1.63 10.96
N ASP A 327 18.71 1.95 9.94
CA ASP A 327 18.54 1.14 8.73
C ASP A 327 19.47 1.57 7.59
N THR A 328 19.97 2.79 7.67
CA THR A 328 20.99 3.33 6.76
C THR A 328 22.05 4.06 7.56
N ILE A 329 23.29 3.57 7.50
CA ILE A 329 24.40 4.14 8.25
C ILE A 329 25.55 4.42 7.30
N THR A 330 26.01 5.66 7.30
CA THR A 330 27.16 6.13 6.51
C THR A 330 28.34 6.43 7.42
N TYR A 331 29.46 5.82 7.14
CA TYR A 331 30.73 6.04 7.84
C TYR A 331 31.66 6.88 6.97
N TRP A 332 32.08 8.03 7.47
CA TRP A 332 33.02 8.94 6.82
C TRP A 332 34.41 8.76 7.39
N LEU A 333 35.41 8.60 6.51
CA LEU A 333 36.81 8.41 6.89
C LEU A 333 37.44 9.77 7.15
N ARG A 334 37.96 10.00 8.37
CA ARG A 334 38.68 11.23 8.72
C ARG A 334 40.17 11.15 8.37
N ASP A 335 40.73 9.94 8.42
CA ASP A 335 42.14 9.73 8.19
C ASP A 335 42.49 9.72 6.70
N THR A 336 43.32 10.65 6.28
CA THR A 336 43.79 10.79 4.90
C THR A 336 44.62 9.58 4.43
N ALA A 337 45.31 8.89 5.35
CA ALA A 337 46.03 7.66 5.03
C ALA A 337 45.07 6.51 4.66
N LEU A 338 43.91 6.44 5.32
CA LEU A 338 42.88 5.46 4.96
C LEU A 338 42.18 5.78 3.63
N LEU A 339 42.07 7.06 3.26
CA LEU A 339 41.54 7.47 1.96
C LEU A 339 42.41 6.96 0.80
N ALA A 340 43.73 6.91 1.01
CA ALA A 340 44.69 6.44 0.02
C ALA A 340 44.68 4.89 -0.15
N ARG A 341 44.11 4.14 0.81
CA ARG A 341 44.00 2.70 0.71
C ARG A 341 42.88 2.32 -0.25
N ASP A 342 43.21 1.53 -1.26
CA ASP A 342 42.22 1.02 -2.20
C ASP A 342 41.26 0.03 -1.54
N THR A 343 41.70 -0.66 -0.48
CA THR A 343 40.92 -1.67 0.24
C THR A 343 40.83 -1.33 1.73
N LEU A 344 39.61 -1.43 2.27
CA LEU A 344 39.34 -1.35 3.70
C LEU A 344 38.87 -2.72 4.21
N HIS A 345 39.51 -3.20 5.28
CA HIS A 345 39.11 -4.44 5.97
C HIS A 345 38.57 -4.10 7.35
N PHE A 346 37.43 -4.64 7.71
CA PHE A 346 36.84 -4.48 9.03
C PHE A 346 35.84 -5.58 9.37
N ALA A 347 35.69 -5.87 10.63
CA ALA A 347 34.60 -6.66 11.16
C ALA A 347 33.42 -5.74 11.50
N TYR A 348 32.21 -6.13 11.08
CA TYR A 348 30.98 -5.38 11.26
C TYR A 348 30.01 -6.19 12.10
N THR A 349 29.73 -5.70 13.30
CA THR A 349 28.80 -6.34 14.25
C THR A 349 27.48 -5.61 14.25
N TYR A 350 26.40 -6.31 13.94
CA TYR A 350 25.08 -5.74 13.82
C TYR A 350 23.99 -6.73 14.27
N GLU A 351 22.84 -6.18 14.61
CA GLU A 351 21.64 -6.97 14.89
C GLU A 351 21.05 -7.48 13.58
N ALA A 352 20.79 -8.79 13.50
CA ALA A 352 20.10 -9.45 12.41
C ALA A 352 19.02 -10.38 12.96
N THR A 353 18.05 -10.74 12.13
CA THR A 353 17.07 -11.78 12.46
C THR A 353 17.62 -13.12 12.01
N ASP A 354 17.66 -14.09 12.91
CA ASP A 354 18.03 -15.47 12.59
C ASP A 354 16.95 -16.13 11.75
N ASP A 355 17.32 -16.68 10.60
CA ASP A 355 16.38 -17.24 9.63
C ASP A 355 15.62 -18.48 10.15
N SER A 356 16.21 -19.20 11.12
CA SER A 356 15.64 -20.44 11.67
C SER A 356 14.72 -20.20 12.85
N THR A 357 15.07 -19.25 13.71
CA THR A 357 14.31 -18.97 14.95
C THR A 357 13.41 -17.74 14.84
N GLY A 358 13.65 -16.86 13.84
CA GLY A 358 12.97 -15.58 13.72
C GLY A 358 13.31 -14.57 14.81
N LEU A 359 14.29 -14.87 15.68
CA LEU A 359 14.71 -14.02 16.79
C LEU A 359 15.84 -13.08 16.38
N ALA A 360 15.92 -11.93 17.05
CA ALA A 360 17.04 -11.03 16.88
C ALA A 360 18.32 -11.64 17.48
N CYS A 361 19.40 -11.62 16.70
CA CYS A 361 20.72 -12.08 17.13
C CYS A 361 21.79 -11.07 16.69
N LEU A 362 22.90 -11.02 17.42
CA LEU A 362 24.06 -10.27 17.00
C LEU A 362 24.91 -11.12 16.05
N ARG A 363 25.15 -10.54 14.86
CA ARG A 363 25.98 -11.16 13.82
C ARG A 363 27.21 -10.31 13.57
N THR A 364 28.35 -10.96 13.37
CA THR A 364 29.61 -10.31 13.00
C THR A 364 30.12 -10.87 11.69
N ASP A 365 30.20 -10.04 10.67
CA ASP A 365 30.73 -10.40 9.38
C ASP A 365 31.98 -9.55 9.07
N THR A 366 32.94 -10.11 8.35
CA THR A 366 34.15 -9.39 7.92
C THR A 366 33.95 -8.95 6.46
N PHE A 367 34.26 -7.66 6.21
CA PHE A 367 34.11 -7.06 4.89
C PHE A 367 35.42 -6.53 4.37
N GLU A 368 35.57 -6.68 3.06
CA GLU A 368 36.61 -6.08 2.25
C GLU A 368 35.95 -5.11 1.26
N LEU A 369 36.19 -3.80 1.41
CA LEU A 369 35.55 -2.78 0.61
C LEU A 369 36.56 -2.04 -0.28
N VAL A 370 36.34 -2.13 -1.59
CA VAL A 370 37.05 -1.38 -2.62
C VAL A 370 36.14 -0.25 -3.11
N PRO A 371 36.63 1.03 -3.21
CA PRO A 371 35.82 2.12 -3.75
C PRO A 371 35.60 1.95 -5.25
N LYS A 372 34.39 2.21 -5.75
CA LYS A 372 34.13 2.24 -7.21
C LYS A 372 35.00 3.27 -7.93
N LEU A 373 35.24 4.43 -7.27
CA LEU A 373 36.16 5.46 -7.72
C LEU A 373 37.38 5.46 -6.79
N THR A 374 38.51 4.89 -7.23
CA THR A 374 39.74 4.87 -6.41
C THR A 374 40.36 6.26 -6.28
N MET A 375 41.13 6.50 -5.21
CA MET A 375 41.80 7.77 -5.00
C MET A 375 42.77 8.10 -6.15
N ALA A 376 43.49 7.10 -6.66
CA ALA A 376 44.39 7.29 -7.80
C ALA A 376 43.64 7.77 -9.06
N ARG A 377 42.49 7.18 -9.37
CA ARG A 377 41.64 7.62 -10.49
C ARG A 377 41.08 9.02 -10.27
N ARG A 378 40.69 9.36 -9.04
CA ARG A 378 40.20 10.70 -8.69
C ARG A 378 41.30 11.77 -8.82
N LEU A 379 42.50 11.48 -8.34
CA LEU A 379 43.66 12.39 -8.50
C LEU A 379 43.99 12.59 -9.98
N LYS A 380 43.95 11.54 -10.79
CA LYS A 380 44.14 11.65 -12.24
C LYS A 380 43.09 12.57 -12.87
N GLN A 381 41.83 12.40 -12.53
CA GLN A 381 40.74 13.27 -13.03
C GLN A 381 40.95 14.73 -12.62
N LYS A 382 41.39 14.99 -11.38
CA LYS A 382 41.70 16.33 -10.92
C LYS A 382 42.88 16.93 -11.69
N ALA A 383 43.95 16.17 -11.91
CA ALA A 383 45.11 16.61 -12.69
C ALA A 383 44.71 16.95 -14.15
N GLU A 384 43.93 16.13 -14.78
CA GLU A 384 43.41 16.37 -16.14
C GLU A 384 42.49 17.61 -16.20
N ALA A 385 41.69 17.84 -15.17
CA ALA A 385 40.82 19.03 -15.08
C ALA A 385 41.69 20.31 -14.92
N MET A 386 42.72 20.24 -14.09
CA MET A 386 43.67 21.35 -13.89
C MET A 386 44.44 21.67 -15.18
N GLU A 387 44.93 20.67 -15.88
CA GLU A 387 45.61 20.83 -17.15
C GLU A 387 44.71 21.45 -18.23
N ARG A 388 43.46 21.02 -18.31
CA ARG A 388 42.46 21.60 -19.23
C ARG A 388 42.21 23.07 -18.91
N TRP A 389 42.06 23.40 -17.62
CA TRP A 389 41.91 24.78 -17.16
C TRP A 389 43.13 25.64 -17.51
N GLN A 390 44.34 25.16 -17.22
CA GLN A 390 45.59 25.86 -17.56
C GLN A 390 45.69 26.15 -19.06
N LYS A 391 45.43 25.13 -19.91
CA LYS A 391 45.40 25.30 -21.37
C LYS A 391 44.34 26.32 -21.82
N GLN A 392 43.20 26.37 -21.16
CA GLN A 392 42.16 27.35 -21.44
C GLN A 392 42.60 28.77 -21.05
N GLN A 393 43.18 28.96 -19.88
CA GLN A 393 43.72 30.24 -19.42
C GLN A 393 44.82 30.76 -20.37
N GLU A 394 45.73 29.89 -20.80
CA GLU A 394 46.78 30.27 -21.73
C GLU A 394 46.21 30.69 -23.11
N ARG A 395 45.18 30.00 -23.61
CA ARG A 395 44.50 30.41 -24.85
C ARG A 395 43.80 31.77 -24.71
N LEU A 396 43.18 32.06 -23.59
CA LEU A 396 42.55 33.36 -23.31
C LEU A 396 43.58 34.47 -23.21
N ARG A 397 44.71 34.23 -22.51
CA ARG A 397 45.83 35.17 -22.40
C ARG A 397 46.44 35.48 -23.76
N LYS A 398 46.66 34.47 -24.63
CA LYS A 398 47.12 34.66 -26.01
C LYS A 398 46.15 35.50 -26.86
N ARG A 399 44.86 35.52 -26.52
CA ARG A 399 43.80 36.33 -27.17
C ARG A 399 43.59 37.71 -26.53
N GLY A 400 44.42 38.12 -25.57
CA GLY A 400 44.26 39.38 -24.85
C GLY A 400 43.02 39.44 -23.95
N LYS A 401 42.44 38.30 -23.59
CA LYS A 401 41.28 38.21 -22.70
C LYS A 401 41.73 37.72 -21.33
N SER A 402 41.26 38.37 -20.27
CA SER A 402 41.38 37.88 -18.91
C SER A 402 40.18 36.97 -18.59
N SER A 403 40.42 35.89 -17.88
CA SER A 403 39.34 35.04 -17.33
C SER A 403 39.31 35.21 -15.81
N THR A 404 38.12 35.34 -15.29
CA THR A 404 37.83 35.32 -13.85
C THR A 404 37.58 33.92 -13.33
N GLU A 405 37.74 32.88 -14.19
CA GLU A 405 37.46 31.51 -13.84
C GLU A 405 38.53 30.94 -12.90
N GLU A 406 38.11 30.56 -11.70
CA GLU A 406 39.00 29.97 -10.69
C GLU A 406 39.52 28.59 -11.10
N PRO A 407 40.70 28.15 -10.61
CA PRO A 407 41.20 26.82 -10.84
C PRO A 407 40.21 25.77 -10.28
N PRO A 408 40.05 24.61 -10.95
CA PRO A 408 39.17 23.58 -10.49
C PRO A 408 39.63 23.01 -9.15
N ARG A 409 38.81 23.17 -8.14
CA ARG A 409 38.96 22.58 -6.81
C ARG A 409 37.62 22.07 -6.29
N ASP A 410 37.68 21.16 -5.33
CA ASP A 410 36.46 20.67 -4.66
C ASP A 410 35.95 21.73 -3.70
N TYR A 411 34.63 21.87 -3.63
CA TYR A 411 33.94 22.76 -2.71
C TYR A 411 32.91 21.99 -1.93
N VAL A 412 32.66 22.34 -0.69
CA VAL A 412 31.49 21.91 0.06
C VAL A 412 30.25 22.46 -0.62
N LYS A 413 29.36 21.58 -1.01
CA LYS A 413 28.12 21.96 -1.70
C LYS A 413 26.96 21.93 -0.72
N PHE A 414 26.06 22.90 -0.86
CA PHE A 414 24.78 22.91 -0.19
C PHE A 414 23.78 22.16 -1.06
N SER A 415 23.07 21.23 -0.45
CA SER A 415 21.91 20.55 -1.03
C SER A 415 20.72 20.75 -0.11
N GLY A 416 19.55 20.87 -0.70
CA GLY A 416 18.30 21.19 -0.01
C GLY A 416 17.56 22.25 -0.81
N ARG A 417 16.28 21.99 -1.06
CA ARG A 417 15.45 22.93 -1.81
C ARG A 417 14.92 23.95 -0.82
N ILE A 418 15.61 25.08 -0.68
CA ILE A 418 14.99 26.23 -0.02
C ILE A 418 13.85 26.68 -0.93
N ARG A 419 12.60 26.50 -0.47
CA ARG A 419 11.43 26.97 -1.21
C ARG A 419 11.43 28.49 -1.26
N SER A 420 10.92 29.07 -2.33
CA SER A 420 10.78 30.52 -2.47
C SER A 420 9.79 31.11 -1.45
N SER A 421 8.85 30.31 -0.96
CA SER A 421 7.93 30.65 0.12
C SER A 421 7.83 29.53 1.13
N MET A 422 7.68 29.86 2.41
CA MET A 422 7.67 28.94 3.54
C MET A 422 6.58 29.36 4.55
N ALA A 423 5.91 28.37 5.14
CA ALA A 423 4.96 28.63 6.22
C ALA A 423 5.66 29.13 7.50
N PRO A 424 5.01 29.99 8.33
CA PRO A 424 5.64 30.59 9.50
C PRO A 424 6.11 29.59 10.56
N ASP A 425 5.54 28.41 10.64
CA ASP A 425 5.89 27.34 11.58
C ASP A 425 6.97 26.38 11.06
N ARG A 426 7.46 26.59 9.85
CA ARG A 426 8.54 25.76 9.25
C ARG A 426 9.88 26.41 9.46
N ASN A 427 10.91 25.57 9.54
CA ASN A 427 12.29 26.03 9.62
C ASN A 427 13.06 25.64 8.35
N LEU A 428 14.09 26.38 8.09
CA LEU A 428 14.94 26.19 6.94
C LEU A 428 15.91 25.05 7.19
N THR A 429 15.94 24.04 6.30
CA THR A 429 16.85 22.90 6.44
C THR A 429 17.71 22.78 5.19
N PHE A 430 19.00 22.60 5.38
CA PHE A 430 19.94 22.31 4.31
C PHE A 430 20.88 21.15 4.70
N THR A 431 21.46 20.52 3.69
CA THR A 431 22.38 19.40 3.86
C THR A 431 23.71 19.73 3.16
N LEU A 432 24.82 19.45 3.81
CA LEU A 432 26.16 19.60 3.25
C LEU A 432 26.58 18.32 2.51
N SER A 433 27.47 18.46 1.52
CA SER A 433 28.00 17.30 0.78
C SER A 433 28.97 16.43 1.59
N GLU A 434 29.54 17.01 2.66
CA GLU A 434 30.59 16.40 3.46
C GLU A 434 30.45 16.84 4.94
N PRO A 435 30.88 16.02 5.92
CA PRO A 435 30.95 16.44 7.30
C PRO A 435 31.83 17.67 7.44
N SER A 436 31.30 18.74 8.02
CA SER A 436 31.96 20.03 8.06
C SER A 436 31.75 20.71 9.40
N SER A 437 32.70 21.56 9.75
CA SER A 437 32.54 22.60 10.78
C SER A 437 31.98 23.88 10.13
N ILE A 438 31.16 24.60 10.85
CA ILE A 438 30.53 25.84 10.37
C ILE A 438 30.96 26.97 11.33
N ASP A 439 31.57 28.01 10.78
CA ASP A 439 31.76 29.26 11.50
C ASP A 439 30.48 30.10 11.39
N THR A 440 29.76 30.19 12.50
CA THR A 440 28.49 30.93 12.55
C THR A 440 28.64 32.43 12.34
N ALA A 441 29.84 33.00 12.53
CA ALA A 441 30.10 34.41 12.24
C ALA A 441 30.03 34.72 10.73
N GLY A 442 30.25 33.72 9.87
CA GLY A 442 30.11 33.86 8.42
C GLY A 442 28.72 33.46 7.89
N ILE A 443 27.72 33.37 8.75
CA ILE A 443 26.33 33.10 8.34
C ILE A 443 25.46 34.28 8.76
N HIS A 444 24.72 34.85 7.80
CA HIS A 444 23.87 35.99 8.03
C HIS A 444 22.42 35.65 7.59
N LEU A 445 21.47 35.95 8.45
CA LEU A 445 20.07 35.93 8.11
C LEU A 445 19.57 37.36 8.01
N LEU A 446 19.26 37.80 6.81
CA LEU A 446 18.86 39.18 6.55
C LEU A 446 17.33 39.24 6.36
N LEU A 447 16.67 40.08 7.13
CA LEU A 447 15.26 40.45 6.97
C LEU A 447 15.18 41.70 6.09
N THR A 448 14.32 41.66 5.07
CA THR A 448 14.08 42.81 4.17
C THR A 448 12.75 43.47 4.54
N VAL A 449 12.83 44.72 4.99
CA VAL A 449 11.68 45.59 5.28
C VAL A 449 11.85 46.88 4.48
N ASP A 450 10.87 47.27 3.69
CA ASP A 450 10.89 48.50 2.90
C ASP A 450 12.22 48.72 2.11
N SER A 451 12.69 47.62 1.48
CA SER A 451 13.96 47.58 0.72
C SER A 451 15.26 47.69 1.58
N THR A 452 15.14 47.82 2.88
CA THR A 452 16.28 47.81 3.80
C THR A 452 16.52 46.42 4.35
N LYS A 453 17.77 45.96 4.30
CA LYS A 453 18.19 44.68 4.87
C LYS A 453 18.77 44.89 6.26
N THR A 454 18.22 44.17 7.24
CA THR A 454 18.67 44.15 8.62
C THR A 454 18.95 42.73 9.06
N GLU A 455 19.96 42.55 9.92
CA GLU A 455 20.22 41.22 10.48
C GLU A 455 19.08 40.77 11.40
N ALA A 456 18.65 39.53 11.20
CA ALA A 456 17.66 38.87 12.02
C ALA A 456 18.33 37.79 12.88
N PRO A 457 17.89 37.62 14.14
CA PRO A 457 18.42 36.57 15.00
C PRO A 457 18.05 35.17 14.47
N PHE A 458 18.99 34.25 14.56
CA PHE A 458 18.78 32.87 14.21
C PHE A 458 19.60 31.93 15.09
N ARG A 459 19.22 30.64 15.10
CA ARG A 459 19.99 29.58 15.72
C ARG A 459 20.20 28.45 14.70
N LEU A 460 21.44 28.05 14.49
CA LEU A 460 21.81 26.94 13.64
C LEU A 460 22.00 25.69 14.50
N VAL A 461 21.29 24.62 14.14
CA VAL A 461 21.33 23.32 14.86
C VAL A 461 21.65 22.21 13.88
N ARG A 462 22.68 21.42 14.17
CA ARG A 462 22.99 20.19 13.44
C ARG A 462 22.06 19.08 13.90
N ASP A 463 21.60 18.25 12.97
CA ASP A 463 20.79 17.06 13.29
C ASP A 463 21.57 16.11 14.20
N LYS A 464 20.85 15.43 15.09
CA LYS A 464 21.44 14.50 16.06
C LYS A 464 22.04 13.25 15.40
N TYR A 465 21.42 12.78 14.34
CA TYR A 465 21.77 11.53 13.68
C TYR A 465 22.46 11.75 12.33
N ASP A 466 22.05 12.77 11.58
CA ASP A 466 22.60 13.11 10.27
C ASP A 466 23.61 14.26 10.38
N LEU A 467 24.90 13.93 10.35
CA LEU A 467 26.00 14.90 10.47
C LEU A 467 25.99 15.98 9.37
N LEU A 468 25.33 15.73 8.26
CA LEU A 468 25.31 16.63 7.11
C LEU A 468 24.16 17.61 7.16
N ARG A 469 23.11 17.34 7.96
CA ARG A 469 21.88 18.11 8.01
C ARG A 469 21.93 19.19 9.08
N TYR A 470 21.52 20.38 8.67
CA TYR A 470 21.44 21.56 9.54
C TYR A 470 20.07 22.22 9.40
N THR A 471 19.55 22.72 10.52
CA THR A 471 18.29 23.47 10.56
C THR A 471 18.56 24.86 11.11
N VAL A 472 18.09 25.86 10.37
CA VAL A 472 18.11 27.28 10.79
C VAL A 472 16.77 27.59 11.44
N TYR A 473 16.76 27.90 12.70
CA TYR A 473 15.62 28.39 13.46
C TYR A 473 15.70 29.90 13.51
N GLY A 474 14.70 30.58 12.95
CA GLY A 474 14.60 32.05 12.97
C GLY A 474 13.28 32.51 13.55
N GLU A 475 13.14 33.78 13.85
CA GLU A 475 11.88 34.43 14.17
C GLU A 475 11.18 34.82 12.87
N TRP A 476 10.41 33.87 12.34
CA TRP A 476 9.75 34.05 11.05
C TRP A 476 8.52 34.98 11.16
N ARG A 477 8.60 36.15 10.51
CA ARG A 477 7.47 37.10 10.46
C ARG A 477 6.64 36.86 9.21
N PRO A 478 5.35 36.56 9.32
CA PRO A 478 4.47 36.36 8.19
C PRO A 478 4.49 37.56 7.22
N GLY A 479 4.49 37.27 5.91
CA GLY A 479 4.52 38.29 4.86
C GLY A 479 5.90 38.92 4.60
N GLN A 480 6.92 38.57 5.37
CA GLN A 480 8.26 39.19 5.23
C GLN A 480 9.18 38.33 4.35
N ARG A 481 10.18 39.03 3.78
CA ARG A 481 11.21 38.39 2.95
C ARG A 481 12.53 38.31 3.71
N TYR A 482 13.17 37.16 3.59
CA TYR A 482 14.45 36.86 4.19
C TYR A 482 15.46 36.44 3.12
N GLU A 483 16.75 36.61 3.48
CA GLU A 483 17.86 36.10 2.69
C GLU A 483 18.86 35.42 3.65
N LEU A 484 19.17 34.16 3.37
CA LEU A 484 20.22 33.43 4.04
C LEU A 484 21.50 33.61 3.23
N VAL A 485 22.50 34.24 3.84
CA VAL A 485 23.83 34.44 3.23
C VAL A 485 24.85 33.63 4.02
N ILE A 486 25.68 32.88 3.29
CA ILE A 486 26.80 32.13 3.86
C ILE A 486 28.07 32.59 3.13
N ASP A 487 29.00 33.17 3.86
CA ASP A 487 30.23 33.69 3.32
C ASP A 487 31.15 32.61 2.75
N SER A 488 32.06 33.02 1.88
CA SER A 488 33.08 32.11 1.38
C SER A 488 33.95 31.62 2.53
N ALA A 489 34.22 30.29 2.56
CA ALA A 489 35.01 29.61 3.57
C ALA A 489 34.44 29.64 5.01
N ALA A 490 33.18 30.06 5.20
CA ALA A 490 32.48 29.91 6.48
C ALA A 490 32.17 28.43 6.83
N VAL A 491 32.16 27.55 5.84
CA VAL A 491 32.01 26.10 6.03
C VAL A 491 33.30 25.42 5.59
N ARG A 492 33.91 24.65 6.49
CA ARG A 492 35.11 23.85 6.23
C ARG A 492 34.87 22.39 6.52
N SER A 493 35.07 21.53 5.50
CA SER A 493 34.93 20.09 5.66
C SER A 493 36.11 19.48 6.42
N ILE A 494 35.96 18.24 6.85
CA ILE A 494 37.04 17.43 7.43
C ILE A 494 38.18 17.14 6.44
N TYR A 495 37.98 17.45 5.15
CA TYR A 495 38.95 17.31 4.05
C TYR A 495 39.53 18.66 3.60
N ASP A 496 39.39 19.71 4.40
CA ASP A 496 39.81 21.08 4.12
C ASP A 496 39.15 21.73 2.89
N ASN A 497 38.10 21.11 2.33
CA ASN A 497 37.29 21.77 1.32
C ASN A 497 36.46 22.88 1.98
N VAL A 498 36.36 24.04 1.32
CA VAL A 498 35.56 25.17 1.79
C VAL A 498 34.35 25.38 0.90
N ASN A 499 33.36 26.13 1.36
CA ASN A 499 32.21 26.51 0.53
C ASN A 499 32.52 27.72 -0.36
N LYS A 500 31.81 27.84 -1.48
CA LYS A 500 31.64 29.10 -2.22
C LYS A 500 30.63 29.99 -1.49
N PRO A 501 30.64 31.31 -1.73
CA PRO A 501 29.59 32.18 -1.21
C PRO A 501 28.22 31.62 -1.65
N PHE A 502 27.29 31.60 -0.71
CA PHE A 502 25.93 31.14 -0.96
C PHE A 502 24.95 32.22 -0.50
N SER A 503 23.97 32.53 -1.34
CA SER A 503 22.85 33.39 -0.99
C SER A 503 21.57 32.82 -1.53
N GLN A 504 20.55 32.79 -0.69
CA GLN A 504 19.22 32.34 -1.06
C GLN A 504 18.14 33.19 -0.42
N THR A 505 17.34 33.83 -1.26
CA THR A 505 16.20 34.64 -0.84
C THR A 505 14.95 33.75 -0.75
N PHE A 506 14.13 33.95 0.28
CA PHE A 506 12.83 33.30 0.46
C PHE A 506 11.89 34.26 1.20
N SER A 507 10.58 33.97 1.12
CA SER A 507 9.55 34.72 1.84
C SER A 507 8.84 33.82 2.85
N ILE A 508 8.32 34.42 3.90
CA ILE A 508 7.38 33.75 4.80
C ILE A 508 5.98 34.12 4.32
N SER A 509 5.18 33.09 4.02
CA SER A 509 3.79 33.31 3.59
C SER A 509 2.99 34.03 4.67
N PRO A 510 2.11 34.95 4.30
CA PRO A 510 1.20 35.61 5.25
C PRO A 510 0.21 34.60 5.84
N ASN A 511 -0.30 34.87 7.03
CA ASN A 511 -1.20 33.97 7.76
C ASN A 511 -2.48 33.68 6.98
N GLU A 512 -2.94 34.64 6.19
CA GLU A 512 -4.16 34.59 5.39
C GLU A 512 -4.11 33.56 4.26
N GLU A 513 -2.93 33.07 3.92
CA GLU A 513 -2.77 31.98 2.92
C GLU A 513 -3.10 30.60 3.49
N PHE A 514 -3.23 30.47 4.80
CA PHE A 514 -3.41 29.20 5.48
C PHE A 514 -4.79 29.06 6.10
N ALA A 515 -5.17 27.83 6.39
CA ALA A 515 -6.30 27.46 7.22
C ALA A 515 -5.82 26.99 8.60
N ALA A 516 -6.71 27.01 9.58
CA ALA A 516 -6.57 26.31 10.84
C ALA A 516 -7.69 25.28 10.99
N LEU A 517 -7.38 24.15 11.63
CA LEU A 517 -8.36 23.10 11.93
C LEU A 517 -8.26 22.72 13.40
N PHE A 518 -9.36 22.87 14.11
CA PHE A 518 -9.51 22.55 15.53
C PHE A 518 -10.36 21.28 15.66
N VAL A 519 -9.74 20.19 16.11
CA VAL A 519 -10.43 18.91 16.27
C VAL A 519 -10.67 18.65 17.75
N HIS A 520 -11.94 18.64 18.13
CA HIS A 520 -12.36 18.26 19.47
C HIS A 520 -12.67 16.77 19.52
N VAL A 521 -11.91 16.01 20.33
CA VAL A 521 -12.07 14.56 20.51
C VAL A 521 -12.36 14.29 21.99
N PRO A 522 -13.63 14.23 22.41
CA PRO A 522 -13.99 14.15 23.84
C PRO A 522 -13.40 12.94 24.57
N GLN A 523 -13.20 11.82 23.86
CA GLN A 523 -12.65 10.58 24.42
C GLN A 523 -11.12 10.50 24.33
N ALA A 524 -10.44 11.57 23.90
CA ALA A 524 -8.99 11.55 23.76
C ALA A 524 -8.30 11.55 25.12
N ASP A 525 -7.45 10.58 25.31
CA ASP A 525 -6.42 10.56 26.35
C ASP A 525 -5.07 11.04 25.78
N THR A 526 -4.04 11.01 26.61
CA THR A 526 -2.68 11.45 26.20
C THR A 526 -2.00 10.49 25.22
N SER A 527 -2.57 9.31 24.97
CA SER A 527 -2.03 8.34 23.99
C SER A 527 -2.52 8.63 22.57
N LEU A 528 -3.60 9.43 22.39
CA LEU A 528 -4.18 9.65 21.08
C LEU A 528 -3.31 10.57 20.22
N VAL A 529 -2.90 10.09 19.07
CA VAL A 529 -2.21 10.85 18.02
C VAL A 529 -3.18 11.04 16.86
N VAL A 530 -3.39 12.30 16.46
CA VAL A 530 -4.25 12.67 15.33
C VAL A 530 -3.38 13.12 14.17
N GLN A 531 -3.68 12.59 12.99
CA GLN A 531 -2.96 12.87 11.74
C GLN A 531 -3.90 13.53 10.74
N LEU A 532 -3.42 14.60 10.13
CA LEU A 532 -4.04 15.25 8.97
C LEU A 532 -3.40 14.66 7.71
N LEU A 533 -4.19 14.01 6.87
CA LEU A 533 -3.75 13.31 5.67
C LEU A 533 -4.12 14.09 4.41
N ALA A 534 -3.18 14.27 3.50
CA ALA A 534 -3.44 14.77 2.15
C ALA A 534 -3.84 13.63 1.18
N SER A 535 -3.49 12.39 1.50
CA SER A 535 -3.91 11.15 0.82
C SER A 535 -3.77 9.99 1.81
N GLU A 536 -4.17 8.78 1.42
CA GLU A 536 -4.06 7.59 2.27
C GLU A 536 -2.67 7.37 2.88
N THR A 537 -1.62 7.66 2.11
CA THR A 537 -0.21 7.43 2.50
C THR A 537 0.53 8.69 2.92
N LYS A 538 -0.01 9.89 2.64
CA LYS A 538 0.68 11.15 2.89
C LYS A 538 0.13 11.86 4.12
N VAL A 539 0.88 11.76 5.22
CA VAL A 539 0.65 12.55 6.43
C VAL A 539 1.21 13.97 6.21
N GLU A 540 0.36 14.99 6.27
CA GLU A 540 0.76 16.39 6.15
C GLU A 540 1.15 16.97 7.50
N ARG A 541 0.35 16.67 8.54
CA ARG A 541 0.56 17.11 9.92
C ARG A 541 0.19 15.98 10.88
N GLN A 542 0.84 15.99 12.04
CA GLN A 542 0.55 15.07 13.13
C GLN A 542 0.62 15.80 14.46
N VAL A 543 -0.36 15.60 15.31
CA VAL A 543 -0.47 16.23 16.61
C VAL A 543 -0.93 15.20 17.63
N ARG A 544 -0.30 15.17 18.80
CA ARG A 544 -0.80 14.41 19.96
C ARG A 544 -1.93 15.21 20.61
N ALA A 545 -3.04 14.57 20.85
CA ALA A 545 -4.18 15.21 21.51
C ALA A 545 -3.84 15.63 22.94
N LYS A 546 -4.25 16.82 23.31
CA LYS A 546 -4.09 17.39 24.66
C LYS A 546 -5.45 17.89 25.15
N SER A 547 -5.86 17.43 26.33
CA SER A 547 -7.15 17.82 26.93
C SER A 547 -8.35 17.71 25.97
N GLY A 548 -8.39 16.62 25.20
CA GLY A 548 -9.49 16.39 24.25
C GLY A 548 -9.41 17.20 22.95
N ARG A 549 -8.27 17.83 22.63
CA ARG A 549 -8.10 18.65 21.43
C ARG A 549 -6.86 18.26 20.64
N ALA A 550 -6.97 18.35 19.31
CA ALA A 550 -5.86 18.26 18.37
C ALA A 550 -5.98 19.43 17.38
N ASP A 551 -5.15 20.45 17.56
CA ASP A 551 -5.22 21.70 16.80
C ASP A 551 -4.11 21.72 15.74
N PHE A 552 -4.49 22.01 14.50
CA PHE A 552 -3.60 22.09 13.35
C PHE A 552 -3.58 23.52 12.81
N TYR A 553 -2.40 24.10 12.71
CA TYR A 553 -2.19 25.46 12.23
C TYR A 553 -1.41 25.46 10.91
N TYR A 554 -1.49 26.54 10.16
CA TYR A 554 -0.76 26.77 8.92
C TYR A 554 -0.92 25.64 7.90
N ILE A 555 -2.18 25.24 7.66
CA ILE A 555 -2.52 24.20 6.69
C ILE A 555 -2.72 24.88 5.33
N GLU A 556 -2.03 24.40 4.29
CA GLU A 556 -2.28 24.85 2.91
C GLU A 556 -3.73 24.54 2.49
N PRO A 557 -4.39 25.41 1.71
CA PRO A 557 -5.73 25.11 1.20
C PRO A 557 -5.77 23.80 0.41
N GLY A 558 -6.76 22.95 0.68
CA GLY A 558 -6.83 21.64 0.04
C GLY A 558 -7.91 20.74 0.59
N THR A 559 -7.89 19.51 0.12
CA THR A 559 -8.77 18.44 0.61
C THR A 559 -7.96 17.52 1.51
N TYR A 560 -8.48 17.28 2.70
CA TYR A 560 -7.79 16.52 3.74
C TYR A 560 -8.71 15.50 4.39
N TYR A 561 -8.09 14.57 5.10
CA TYR A 561 -8.72 13.51 5.86
C TYR A 561 -8.08 13.44 7.25
N LEU A 562 -8.82 12.96 8.24
CA LEU A 562 -8.27 12.71 9.57
C LEU A 562 -8.17 11.21 9.83
N ARG A 563 -7.03 10.82 10.37
CA ARG A 563 -6.76 9.51 10.96
C ARG A 563 -6.25 9.71 12.38
N ALA A 564 -6.62 8.86 13.30
CA ALA A 564 -6.05 8.85 14.63
C ALA A 564 -5.62 7.43 15.01
N PHE A 565 -4.67 7.30 15.90
CA PHE A 565 -4.29 6.03 16.50
C PHE A 565 -3.90 6.23 17.98
N ARG A 566 -4.01 5.15 18.75
CA ARG A 566 -3.60 5.13 20.16
C ARG A 566 -2.16 4.67 20.26
N ASP A 567 -1.26 5.60 20.53
CA ASP A 567 0.17 5.41 20.71
C ASP A 567 0.48 5.07 22.17
N PHE A 568 0.55 3.78 22.49
CA PHE A 568 0.73 3.32 23.87
C PHE A 568 2.18 3.44 24.37
N ASN A 569 3.16 3.41 23.50
CA ASN A 569 4.58 3.47 23.86
C ASN A 569 5.20 4.87 23.71
N ASN A 570 4.40 5.88 23.29
CA ASN A 570 4.80 7.28 23.12
C ASN A 570 5.88 7.53 22.05
N ASN A 571 5.97 6.67 21.04
CA ASN A 571 6.94 6.84 19.96
C ASN A 571 6.44 7.70 18.78
N GLN A 572 5.17 8.12 18.79
CA GLN A 572 4.48 8.89 17.75
C GLN A 572 4.40 8.18 16.39
N ARG A 573 4.46 6.87 16.39
CA ARG A 573 4.30 5.99 15.23
C ARG A 573 3.26 4.94 15.56
N TRP A 574 2.54 4.51 14.55
CA TRP A 574 1.67 3.37 14.70
C TRP A 574 2.51 2.08 14.78
N ASP A 575 2.20 1.25 15.76
CA ASP A 575 2.87 -0.02 15.98
C ASP A 575 1.96 -1.21 15.78
N SER A 576 2.52 -2.24 15.15
CA SER A 576 1.86 -3.51 14.91
C SER A 576 1.77 -4.36 16.17
N GLY A 577 0.93 -5.40 16.13
CA GLY A 577 0.82 -6.37 17.22
C GLY A 577 1.89 -7.46 17.21
N LEU A 578 1.91 -8.24 18.29
CA LEU A 578 2.73 -9.43 18.49
C LEU A 578 1.87 -10.55 19.08
N PHE A 579 1.68 -11.64 18.32
CA PHE A 579 0.77 -12.71 18.71
C PHE A 579 1.25 -13.45 19.95
N ASP A 580 2.54 -13.81 20.00
CA ASP A 580 3.12 -14.58 21.10
C ASP A 580 3.08 -13.83 22.45
N GLU A 581 3.03 -12.50 22.41
CA GLU A 581 2.85 -11.64 23.57
C GLU A 581 1.36 -11.29 23.83
N GLY A 582 0.47 -11.77 22.99
CA GLY A 582 -0.94 -11.42 23.01
C GLY A 582 -1.20 -9.93 22.76
N LEU A 583 -0.26 -9.21 22.15
CA LEU A 583 -0.34 -7.78 21.92
C LEU A 583 -1.06 -7.50 20.60
N GLN A 584 -2.18 -6.75 20.68
CA GLN A 584 -2.89 -6.24 19.50
C GLN A 584 -2.16 -5.06 18.89
N ALA A 585 -2.32 -4.87 17.58
CA ALA A 585 -1.88 -3.65 16.91
C ALA A 585 -2.58 -2.41 17.49
N GLU A 586 -1.92 -1.27 17.46
CA GLU A 586 -2.48 0.00 17.89
C GLU A 586 -3.76 0.33 17.13
N THR A 587 -4.79 0.76 17.87
CA THR A 587 -6.12 0.97 17.31
C THR A 587 -6.16 2.24 16.47
N VAL A 588 -6.52 2.09 15.20
CA VAL A 588 -6.69 3.19 14.24
C VAL A 588 -8.16 3.56 14.10
N TYR A 589 -8.42 4.86 13.93
CA TYR A 589 -9.71 5.47 13.66
C TYR A 589 -9.63 6.40 12.47
N TYR A 590 -10.74 6.54 11.74
CA TYR A 590 -10.88 7.54 10.68
C TYR A 590 -12.09 8.45 10.94
N PHE A 591 -11.92 9.72 10.62
CA PHE A 591 -13.03 10.67 10.61
C PHE A 591 -13.82 10.47 9.30
N PRO A 592 -15.15 10.28 9.38
CA PRO A 592 -15.92 9.82 8.21
C PRO A 592 -16.13 10.87 7.11
N LYS A 593 -15.78 12.14 7.41
CA LYS A 593 -15.98 13.24 6.49
C LYS A 593 -14.67 13.66 5.81
N THR A 594 -14.78 14.06 4.56
CA THR A 594 -13.72 14.74 3.81
C THR A 594 -13.72 16.23 4.19
N LEU A 595 -12.56 16.77 4.55
CA LEU A 595 -12.38 18.15 4.98
C LEU A 595 -11.86 18.98 3.80
N LYS A 596 -12.57 20.04 3.45
CA LYS A 596 -12.15 21.02 2.43
C LYS A 596 -11.73 22.29 3.13
N LEU A 597 -10.43 22.49 3.30
CA LEU A 597 -9.85 23.64 3.97
C LEU A 597 -9.57 24.75 2.94
N ARG A 598 -9.97 25.98 3.28
CA ARG A 598 -9.74 27.17 2.44
C ARG A 598 -8.86 28.16 3.20
N ALA A 599 -8.10 28.95 2.46
CA ALA A 599 -7.27 29.99 3.02
C ALA A 599 -8.11 30.95 3.91
N ASN A 600 -7.51 31.38 4.99
CA ASN A 600 -8.12 32.30 5.99
C ASN A 600 -9.41 31.75 6.63
N TRP A 601 -9.56 30.40 6.74
CA TRP A 601 -10.68 29.76 7.41
C TRP A 601 -10.20 29.00 8.64
N ASP A 602 -10.95 29.21 9.73
CA ASP A 602 -10.85 28.43 10.95
C ASP A 602 -12.02 27.44 10.98
N ILE A 603 -11.72 26.15 11.02
CA ILE A 603 -12.70 25.07 10.99
C ILE A 603 -12.65 24.32 12.30
N GLU A 604 -13.82 24.12 12.92
CA GLU A 604 -13.96 23.30 14.11
C GLU A 604 -14.75 22.03 13.77
N GLU A 605 -14.24 20.87 14.19
CA GLU A 605 -14.90 19.58 14.05
C GLU A 605 -14.89 18.83 15.39
N THR A 606 -16.00 18.19 15.70
CA THR A 606 -16.07 17.27 16.84
C THR A 606 -16.05 15.84 16.35
N TRP A 607 -15.13 15.04 16.87
CA TRP A 607 -14.93 13.67 16.48
C TRP A 607 -15.12 12.71 17.64
N HIS A 608 -16.20 11.93 17.59
CA HIS A 608 -16.44 10.80 18.49
C HIS A 608 -15.87 9.54 17.84
N LEU A 609 -14.80 8.98 18.41
CA LEU A 609 -14.02 7.89 17.80
C LEU A 609 -14.85 6.63 17.56
N ASP A 610 -15.75 6.30 18.47
CA ASP A 610 -16.54 5.07 18.46
C ASP A 610 -17.99 5.28 17.97
N ALA A 611 -18.30 6.45 17.38
CA ALA A 611 -19.65 6.74 16.90
C ALA A 611 -20.09 5.86 15.71
N LEU A 612 -19.13 5.35 14.95
CA LEU A 612 -19.37 4.49 13.81
C LEU A 612 -18.52 3.21 13.91
N PRO A 613 -19.04 2.07 13.46
CA PRO A 613 -18.24 0.86 13.31
C PRO A 613 -17.10 1.08 12.29
N ALA A 614 -15.99 0.35 12.42
CA ALA A 614 -14.79 0.53 11.57
C ALA A 614 -15.10 0.49 10.07
N ALA A 615 -16.03 -0.36 9.65
CA ALA A 615 -16.50 -0.46 8.27
C ALA A 615 -17.02 0.86 7.66
N ARG A 616 -17.45 1.81 8.49
CA ARG A 616 -18.06 3.09 8.09
C ARG A 616 -17.21 4.31 8.48
N GLN A 617 -16.08 4.12 9.12
CA GLN A 617 -15.23 5.24 9.55
C GLN A 617 -14.42 5.83 8.40
N LYS A 618 -13.84 4.97 7.54
CA LYS A 618 -12.95 5.42 6.46
C LYS A 618 -13.75 6.08 5.34
N PRO A 619 -13.42 7.33 4.95
CA PRO A 619 -14.05 8.00 3.80
C PRO A 619 -13.93 7.18 2.51
N THR A 620 -14.98 7.18 1.69
CA THR A 620 -15.04 6.41 0.44
C THR A 620 -13.97 6.81 -0.57
N GLU A 621 -13.54 8.08 -0.55
CA GLU A 621 -12.49 8.63 -1.39
C GLU A 621 -11.10 8.04 -1.07
N LEU A 622 -10.89 7.60 0.17
CA LEU A 622 -9.69 6.90 0.60
C LEU A 622 -9.78 5.38 0.43
N GLN A 623 -10.97 4.86 0.19
CA GLN A 623 -11.15 3.45 -0.09
C GLN A 623 -10.80 3.19 -1.56
N ASN A 624 -9.60 2.71 -1.83
CA ASN A 624 -9.22 2.12 -3.12
C ASN A 624 -9.91 0.75 -3.30
N LEU A 625 -11.21 0.68 -3.02
CA LEU A 625 -12.01 -0.45 -3.45
C LEU A 625 -11.86 -0.49 -4.97
N GLN A 626 -11.17 -1.50 -5.49
CA GLN A 626 -11.36 -1.87 -6.88
C GLN A 626 -12.87 -1.95 -7.02
N LYS A 627 -13.44 -0.95 -7.70
CA LYS A 627 -14.85 -1.00 -8.07
C LYS A 627 -14.95 -2.25 -8.93
N GLU A 628 -15.21 -3.38 -8.30
CA GLU A 628 -15.84 -4.48 -9.00
C GLU A 628 -16.98 -3.77 -9.69
N ARG A 629 -16.94 -3.73 -11.01
CA ARG A 629 -18.02 -3.15 -11.79
C ARG A 629 -19.27 -3.77 -11.18
N LYS A 630 -19.95 -3.03 -10.28
CA LYS A 630 -21.33 -3.33 -10.00
C LYS A 630 -21.90 -3.43 -11.39
N GLN A 631 -22.30 -4.62 -11.80
CA GLN A 631 -23.19 -4.76 -12.92
C GLN A 631 -24.37 -3.91 -12.50
N THR A 632 -24.27 -2.62 -12.85
CA THR A 632 -25.37 -1.69 -12.66
C THR A 632 -26.49 -2.42 -13.33
N GLY A 633 -27.63 -2.60 -12.65
CA GLY A 633 -28.79 -3.37 -13.14
C GLY A 633 -29.43 -2.84 -14.43
N ARG A 634 -28.58 -2.45 -15.37
CA ARG A 634 -28.93 -2.23 -16.77
C ARG A 634 -28.77 -3.57 -17.47
N SER A 635 -29.91 -4.19 -17.75
CA SER A 635 -29.97 -5.37 -18.57
C SER A 635 -29.20 -5.16 -19.87
N ARG A 636 -28.34 -6.12 -20.25
CA ARG A 636 -27.64 -6.10 -21.55
C ARG A 636 -28.62 -5.93 -22.70
N ASN A 637 -29.82 -6.46 -22.56
CA ASN A 637 -30.91 -6.30 -23.51
C ASN A 637 -31.38 -4.84 -23.61
N SER A 638 -31.46 -4.11 -22.51
CA SER A 638 -31.84 -2.69 -22.53
C SER A 638 -30.75 -1.80 -23.14
N GLU A 639 -29.48 -2.13 -22.95
CA GLU A 639 -28.36 -1.43 -23.61
C GLU A 639 -28.35 -1.70 -25.12
N ARG A 640 -28.57 -2.95 -25.55
CA ARG A 640 -28.68 -3.34 -26.94
C ARG A 640 -29.86 -2.65 -27.65
N MET A 641 -31.02 -2.54 -26.99
CA MET A 641 -32.16 -1.76 -27.50
C MET A 641 -31.83 -0.27 -27.68
N ARG A 642 -31.11 0.32 -26.73
CA ARG A 642 -30.67 1.73 -26.84
C ARG A 642 -29.66 1.94 -27.96
N GLU A 643 -28.73 1.01 -28.16
CA GLU A 643 -27.78 1.07 -29.27
C GLU A 643 -28.47 0.92 -30.62
N LYS A 644 -29.42 -0.01 -30.76
CA LYS A 644 -30.25 -0.16 -31.96
C LYS A 644 -31.06 1.09 -32.23
N ALA A 645 -31.67 1.72 -31.22
CA ALA A 645 -32.40 2.96 -31.36
C ALA A 645 -31.48 4.11 -31.77
N LYS A 646 -30.26 4.20 -31.25
CA LYS A 646 -29.26 5.19 -31.68
C LYS A 646 -28.80 4.96 -33.12
N GLN A 647 -28.60 3.73 -33.55
CA GLN A 647 -28.21 3.38 -34.91
C GLN A 647 -29.36 3.68 -35.92
N SER A 648 -30.61 3.35 -35.55
CA SER A 648 -31.79 3.69 -36.33
C SER A 648 -31.96 5.20 -36.52
N ASN A 649 -31.83 5.99 -35.45
CA ASN A 649 -31.88 7.44 -35.49
C ASN A 649 -30.72 8.06 -36.28
N LYS A 650 -29.56 7.44 -36.32
CA LYS A 650 -28.42 7.88 -37.14
C LYS A 650 -28.64 7.61 -38.62
N ARG A 651 -29.28 6.48 -38.98
CA ARG A 651 -29.68 6.17 -40.38
C ARG A 651 -30.77 7.11 -40.89
N LEU A 652 -31.76 7.48 -40.04
CA LEU A 652 -32.81 8.44 -40.37
C LEU A 652 -32.30 9.88 -40.53
N ARG A 653 -31.16 10.22 -40.01
CA ARG A 653 -30.51 11.56 -40.17
C ARG A 653 -29.54 11.63 -41.35
N GLN A 654 -29.21 10.52 -41.97
CA GLN A 654 -28.25 10.43 -43.10
C GLN A 654 -28.94 10.08 -44.42
N GLY A 655 -30.25 9.78 -44.44
CA GLY A 655 -31.12 9.69 -45.61
C GLY A 655 -32.07 10.88 -45.67
#